data_6864c95fe0c8cd51079f399ce297fb65
#
_entry.id   6864c95fe0c8cd51079f399ce297fb65
#
_cell.length_a   1.000
_cell.length_b   1.000
_cell.length_c   1.000
_cell.angle_alpha   90.00
_cell.angle_beta   90.00
_cell.angle_gamma   90.00
#
_symmetry.space_group_name_H-M   'P 1'
#
loop_
_entity.id
_entity.type
_entity.pdbx_description
1 polymer ?
#
loop_
_entity_poly.entity_id
_entity_poly.type
_entity_poly.pdbx_seq_one_letter_code
_entity_poly.pdbx_strand_id
1 'polypeptide(L)'
;MDLTQRLFLLLALLPMFATTLSSAEVAPDSATISRQRLQFQAAYQAAQRAPGDAWRKLAIGLESYPLYPYLELADLQQRSELDRGTVDAYLKTWATSLPAHLLRDAYLMHLAKRGLWQDFIDHYETSKNRELRCDELQARIALGKTPSYSDEIEPLWLSATATPAACDAVFAWARAQGNLQTKQLWQRLDLAAAANNAELTGNLAAQLPVSERDDGERIAASLRDPAANLGQAETWPDTSRTRDAIAYGLSRLAKKNSEAAETLWAKLGDKFKFESSRRGRILHALALYRASSFAPDALARLDALPAEFGDDATREWRVRLALSAQNWTDALAALDSLSDTQKADPRWRYLRARMLMKLERNSEANALFTAVAREPNYFGFLAADRTQLPYAVCPLQIAANASAQAQLNSLPGLQRAFEFQSLGRLKEARREWDFALTDLTLEQRRIAAEIANQHGWFDRAVFAFAHGEELRLYDLRFPLALKNEVETNSRDAGIDAAWTYGIIRAESAWMTDAHSGADAYGLMQLLPGTAARLAKAQKSSYRNAADLYDPATNIALGTRYLSNMSARFDGRTWLATAAYNAGPEPVDRWLAARGTLDADIFVETIPYRETREYVSSVLAFSVIYDWRLNQTALPLSARLALALNPGTTPATEIPARKQMRCPLPEVPVITPAPVDVKTSAK
;
A
#
# COMPACT_ATOMS: atom_id res chain seq x y z
N MET A 1 52.31 -64.68 33.21
CA MET A 1 52.31 -64.91 34.65
C MET A 1 51.21 -64.03 35.20
N ASP A 2 50.07 -64.56 35.33
CA ASP A 2 49.47 -65.26 36.45
C ASP A 2 48.95 -64.26 37.49
N LEU A 3 47.80 -64.34 37.74
CA LEU A 3 46.76 -64.88 38.56
C LEU A 3 46.03 -63.87 39.42
N THR A 4 44.76 -63.89 39.28
CA THR A 4 43.62 -64.22 40.16
C THR A 4 43.21 -63.29 41.29
N GLN A 5 41.90 -63.06 41.22
CA GLN A 5 40.87 -63.02 42.30
C GLN A 5 41.02 -62.08 43.52
N ARG A 6 40.02 -61.24 43.73
CA ARG A 6 39.02 -61.41 44.77
C ARG A 6 37.82 -60.45 44.65
N LEU A 7 36.71 -61.10 44.71
CA LEU A 7 35.35 -60.69 44.96
C LEU A 7 35.18 -59.91 46.27
N PHE A 8 34.50 -58.73 46.28
CA PHE A 8 33.73 -58.26 47.43
C PHE A 8 32.46 -57.52 46.91
N LEU A 9 31.31 -58.10 47.38
CA LEU A 9 29.97 -57.43 47.25
C LEU A 9 29.93 -56.17 48.10
N LEU A 10 29.40 -55.07 47.47
CA LEU A 10 28.77 -53.98 48.22
C LEU A 10 27.49 -53.59 47.45
N LEU A 11 26.33 -53.98 48.01
CA LEU A 11 25.03 -53.45 47.67
C LEU A 11 25.04 -51.97 48.06
N ALA A 12 24.84 -51.10 47.05
CA ALA A 12 24.46 -49.74 47.27
C ALA A 12 23.15 -49.45 46.51
N LEU A 13 22.13 -49.10 47.26
CA LEU A 13 20.81 -48.65 46.80
C LEU A 13 20.96 -47.49 45.85
N LEU A 14 20.56 -47.63 44.59
CA LEU A 14 20.29 -46.52 43.66
C LEU A 14 18.81 -46.16 43.75
N PRO A 15 18.46 -44.87 43.89
CA PRO A 15 17.07 -44.44 43.76
C PRO A 15 16.68 -44.52 42.25
N MET A 16 15.59 -45.21 41.96
CA MET A 16 14.93 -45.14 40.64
C MET A 16 14.42 -43.73 40.42
N PHE A 17 15.16 -42.97 39.63
CA PHE A 17 14.57 -41.81 38.94
C PHE A 17 13.70 -42.33 37.83
N ALA A 18 12.39 -42.28 38.01
CA ALA A 18 11.43 -42.41 36.94
C ALA A 18 11.58 -41.20 36.01
N THR A 19 12.32 -41.38 34.92
CA THR A 19 12.28 -40.44 33.79
C THR A 19 10.90 -40.56 33.18
N THR A 20 10.04 -39.60 33.45
CA THR A 20 8.86 -39.36 32.65
C THR A 20 9.35 -39.00 31.25
N LEU A 21 9.29 -39.95 30.33
CA LEU A 21 9.36 -39.69 28.89
C LEU A 21 8.21 -38.76 28.57
N SER A 22 8.49 -37.47 28.42
CA SER A 22 7.61 -36.55 27.71
C SER A 22 7.48 -37.12 26.30
N SER A 23 6.32 -37.68 25.99
CA SER A 23 5.95 -38.04 24.62
C SER A 23 6.00 -36.76 23.81
N ALA A 24 7.07 -36.57 23.03
CA ALA A 24 7.07 -35.57 21.97
C ALA A 24 5.87 -35.95 21.08
N GLU A 25 4.89 -35.07 20.99
CA GLU A 25 3.72 -35.21 20.12
C GLU A 25 4.26 -35.27 18.70
N VAL A 26 4.19 -36.45 18.10
CA VAL A 26 4.62 -36.67 16.70
C VAL A 26 3.69 -35.84 15.82
N ALA A 27 4.23 -34.90 15.06
CA ALA A 27 3.43 -34.11 14.10
C ALA A 27 2.56 -35.07 13.24
N PRO A 28 1.26 -34.80 13.10
CA PRO A 28 0.35 -35.65 12.34
C PRO A 28 0.81 -35.83 10.89
N ASP A 29 0.65 -37.03 10.34
CA ASP A 29 0.99 -37.29 8.95
C ASP A 29 0.09 -36.47 7.98
N SER A 30 0.53 -36.31 6.73
CA SER A 30 -0.18 -35.50 5.73
C SER A 30 -1.61 -36.00 5.44
N ALA A 31 -1.85 -37.29 5.55
CA ALA A 31 -3.17 -37.90 5.35
C ALA A 31 -4.11 -37.56 6.52
N THR A 32 -3.61 -37.56 7.73
CA THR A 32 -4.36 -37.15 8.93
C THR A 32 -4.75 -35.68 8.87
N ILE A 33 -3.81 -34.79 8.51
CA ILE A 33 -4.10 -33.34 8.34
C ILE A 33 -5.16 -33.14 7.25
N SER A 34 -5.02 -33.79 6.11
CA SER A 34 -5.99 -33.66 5.00
C SER A 34 -7.40 -34.08 5.41
N ARG A 35 -7.53 -35.17 6.19
CA ARG A 35 -8.81 -35.63 6.73
C ARG A 35 -9.38 -34.64 7.73
N GLN A 36 -8.56 -34.11 8.65
CA GLN A 36 -8.98 -33.08 9.62
C GLN A 36 -9.47 -31.81 8.95
N ARG A 37 -8.83 -31.36 7.86
CA ARG A 37 -9.28 -30.23 7.05
C ARG A 37 -10.67 -30.43 6.46
N LEU A 38 -10.93 -31.57 5.84
CA LEU A 38 -12.26 -31.91 5.30
C LEU A 38 -13.32 -31.97 6.41
N GLN A 39 -12.97 -32.62 7.52
CA GLN A 39 -13.85 -32.75 8.69
C GLN A 39 -14.15 -31.38 9.30
N PHE A 40 -13.14 -30.52 9.45
CA PHE A 40 -13.31 -29.13 9.89
C PHE A 40 -14.26 -28.35 8.99
N GLN A 41 -14.10 -28.43 7.65
CA GLN A 41 -14.98 -27.74 6.72
C GLN A 41 -16.45 -28.15 6.88
N ALA A 42 -16.72 -29.44 7.04
CA ALA A 42 -18.07 -29.95 7.27
C ALA A 42 -18.64 -29.47 8.62
N ALA A 43 -17.86 -29.56 9.68
CA ALA A 43 -18.26 -29.10 11.02
C ALA A 43 -18.49 -27.58 11.05
N TYR A 44 -17.61 -26.81 10.40
CA TYR A 44 -17.70 -25.35 10.33
C TYR A 44 -18.95 -24.87 9.56
N GLN A 45 -19.26 -25.52 8.42
CA GLN A 45 -20.51 -25.26 7.71
C GLN A 45 -21.75 -25.58 8.54
N ALA A 46 -21.71 -26.67 9.33
CA ALA A 46 -22.81 -27.01 10.22
C ALA A 46 -22.98 -25.98 11.35
N ALA A 47 -21.87 -25.54 11.96
CA ALA A 47 -21.87 -24.50 13.01
C ALA A 47 -22.39 -23.14 12.49
N GLN A 48 -22.08 -22.78 11.25
CA GLN A 48 -22.56 -21.54 10.62
C GLN A 48 -24.05 -21.57 10.25
N ARG A 49 -24.67 -22.74 10.05
CA ARG A 49 -26.07 -22.86 9.65
C ARG A 49 -27.03 -22.70 10.80
N ALA A 50 -26.73 -23.29 11.94
CA ALA A 50 -27.57 -23.23 13.12
C ALA A 50 -26.76 -23.58 14.38
N PRO A 51 -27.07 -22.95 15.54
CA PRO A 51 -26.47 -23.31 16.80
C PRO A 51 -26.95 -24.72 17.24
N GLY A 52 -26.11 -25.44 17.96
CA GLY A 52 -26.47 -26.73 18.55
C GLY A 52 -25.44 -27.84 18.35
N ASP A 53 -25.86 -29.11 18.55
CA ASP A 53 -24.93 -30.23 18.64
C ASP A 53 -24.53 -30.86 17.30
N ALA A 54 -25.13 -30.44 16.19
CA ALA A 54 -24.87 -31.03 14.88
C ALA A 54 -23.39 -30.94 14.47
N TRP A 55 -22.78 -29.79 14.67
CA TRP A 55 -21.38 -29.58 14.34
C TRP A 55 -20.45 -30.35 15.30
N ARG A 56 -20.84 -30.50 16.60
CA ARG A 56 -20.04 -31.23 17.60
C ARG A 56 -19.86 -32.70 17.22
N LYS A 57 -20.90 -33.32 16.68
CA LYS A 57 -20.80 -34.71 16.19
C LYS A 57 -19.83 -34.84 15.03
N LEU A 58 -19.77 -33.83 14.17
CA LEU A 58 -18.84 -33.78 13.03
C LEU A 58 -17.41 -33.43 13.49
N ALA A 59 -17.24 -32.76 14.62
CA ALA A 59 -15.96 -32.30 15.14
C ALA A 59 -15.27 -33.28 16.12
N ILE A 60 -15.85 -34.45 16.36
CA ILE A 60 -15.22 -35.45 17.25
C ILE A 60 -13.82 -35.81 16.76
N GLY A 61 -12.80 -35.63 17.61
CA GLY A 61 -11.40 -35.84 17.28
C GLY A 61 -10.70 -34.64 16.65
N LEU A 62 -11.36 -33.46 16.58
CA LEU A 62 -10.75 -32.18 16.18
C LEU A 62 -10.37 -31.28 17.35
N GLU A 63 -10.46 -31.73 18.60
CA GLU A 63 -10.25 -30.89 19.78
C GLU A 63 -8.84 -30.27 19.83
N SER A 64 -7.84 -30.97 19.27
CA SER A 64 -6.46 -30.48 19.13
C SER A 64 -6.18 -29.81 17.77
N TYR A 65 -7.15 -29.77 16.86
CA TYR A 65 -6.96 -29.15 15.56
C TYR A 65 -6.89 -27.61 15.69
N PRO A 66 -5.92 -26.95 15.07
CA PRO A 66 -5.69 -25.50 15.31
C PRO A 66 -6.91 -24.60 15.13
N LEU A 67 -7.82 -24.97 14.22
CA LEU A 67 -9.03 -24.17 13.94
C LEU A 67 -10.25 -24.54 14.79
N TYR A 68 -10.11 -25.46 15.76
CA TYR A 68 -11.23 -25.85 16.63
C TYR A 68 -11.94 -24.67 17.31
N PRO A 69 -11.22 -23.64 17.83
CA PRO A 69 -11.85 -22.45 18.43
C PRO A 69 -12.84 -21.73 17.51
N TYR A 70 -12.65 -21.83 16.19
CA TYR A 70 -13.54 -21.23 15.22
C TYR A 70 -14.85 -21.99 15.02
N LEU A 71 -14.90 -23.29 15.36
CA LEU A 71 -16.17 -24.06 15.38
C LEU A 71 -17.06 -23.56 16.49
N GLU A 72 -16.50 -23.40 17.70
CA GLU A 72 -17.22 -22.87 18.85
C GLU A 72 -17.65 -21.41 18.62
N LEU A 73 -16.73 -20.57 18.08
CA LEU A 73 -17.03 -19.18 17.73
C LEU A 73 -18.21 -19.11 16.73
N ALA A 74 -18.17 -19.93 15.68
CA ALA A 74 -19.23 -19.95 14.67
C ALA A 74 -20.59 -20.35 15.27
N ASP A 75 -20.63 -21.35 16.16
CA ASP A 75 -21.83 -21.73 16.89
C ASP A 75 -22.37 -20.62 17.76
N LEU A 76 -21.49 -19.94 18.53
CA LEU A 76 -21.88 -18.82 19.40
C LEU A 76 -22.43 -17.65 18.60
N GLN A 77 -21.84 -17.33 17.46
CA GLN A 77 -22.27 -16.24 16.59
C GLN A 77 -23.66 -16.47 15.93
N GLN A 78 -24.14 -17.72 15.87
CA GLN A 78 -25.47 -18.04 15.35
C GLN A 78 -26.58 -17.97 16.44
N ARG A 79 -26.19 -17.86 17.70
CA ARG A 79 -27.17 -17.81 18.80
C ARG A 79 -27.84 -16.44 18.86
N SER A 80 -29.17 -16.44 18.96
CA SER A 80 -29.96 -15.20 19.16
C SER A 80 -29.64 -14.50 20.49
N GLU A 81 -29.24 -15.27 21.49
CA GLU A 81 -28.83 -14.82 22.81
C GLU A 81 -27.48 -15.43 23.18
N LEU A 82 -26.60 -14.58 23.67
CA LEU A 82 -25.31 -14.96 24.22
C LEU A 82 -25.40 -14.81 25.75
N ASP A 83 -25.46 -15.92 26.46
CA ASP A 83 -25.43 -15.86 27.92
C ASP A 83 -24.00 -15.63 28.42
N ARG A 84 -23.90 -14.86 29.53
CA ARG A 84 -22.62 -14.46 30.10
C ARG A 84 -21.73 -15.65 30.46
N GLY A 85 -22.30 -16.70 31.06
CA GLY A 85 -21.53 -17.85 31.52
C GLY A 85 -20.84 -18.61 30.34
N THR A 86 -21.54 -18.77 29.22
CA THR A 86 -21.00 -19.39 28.03
C THR A 86 -19.89 -18.52 27.41
N VAL A 87 -20.10 -17.20 27.34
CA VAL A 87 -19.10 -16.28 26.80
C VAL A 87 -17.86 -16.26 27.69
N ASP A 88 -18.02 -16.15 29.01
CA ASP A 88 -16.90 -16.13 29.97
C ASP A 88 -16.08 -17.43 29.88
N ALA A 89 -16.74 -18.57 29.76
CA ALA A 89 -16.07 -19.87 29.60
C ALA A 89 -15.21 -19.92 28.33
N TYR A 90 -15.74 -19.44 27.21
CA TYR A 90 -15.02 -19.37 25.94
C TYR A 90 -13.83 -18.40 26.03
N LEU A 91 -14.06 -17.17 26.51
CA LEU A 91 -13.03 -16.16 26.68
C LEU A 91 -11.90 -16.62 27.60
N LYS A 92 -12.22 -17.39 28.65
CA LYS A 92 -11.22 -18.00 29.56
C LYS A 92 -10.41 -19.07 28.84
N THR A 93 -11.06 -19.93 28.04
CA THR A 93 -10.41 -21.07 27.37
C THR A 93 -9.45 -20.57 26.28
N TRP A 94 -9.84 -19.55 25.52
CA TRP A 94 -9.14 -19.07 24.35
C TRP A 94 -8.55 -17.65 24.52
N ALA A 95 -8.29 -17.20 25.74
CA ALA A 95 -8.04 -15.81 26.15
C ALA A 95 -7.07 -15.02 25.25
N THR A 96 -5.98 -15.65 24.79
CA THR A 96 -4.93 -14.99 23.99
C THR A 96 -5.07 -15.23 22.49
N SER A 97 -6.25 -15.64 22.03
CA SER A 97 -6.48 -15.98 20.64
C SER A 97 -7.32 -14.92 19.92
N LEU A 98 -7.12 -14.78 18.60
CA LEU A 98 -7.97 -13.91 17.77
C LEU A 98 -9.47 -14.30 17.88
N PRO A 99 -9.88 -15.59 17.86
CA PRO A 99 -11.27 -15.97 18.06
C PRO A 99 -11.90 -15.41 19.35
N ALA A 100 -11.15 -15.33 20.45
CA ALA A 100 -11.66 -14.74 21.69
C ALA A 100 -11.91 -13.24 21.55
N HIS A 101 -11.00 -12.50 20.90
CA HIS A 101 -11.22 -11.07 20.60
C HIS A 101 -12.43 -10.87 19.69
N LEU A 102 -12.63 -11.74 18.70
CA LEU A 102 -13.79 -11.67 17.80
C LEU A 102 -15.11 -11.94 18.53
N LEU A 103 -15.12 -12.92 19.47
CA LEU A 103 -16.31 -13.18 20.29
C LEU A 103 -16.59 -12.00 21.23
N ARG A 104 -15.55 -11.46 21.89
CA ARG A 104 -15.71 -10.30 22.78
C ARG A 104 -16.33 -9.12 22.05
N ASP A 105 -15.80 -8.76 20.88
CA ASP A 105 -16.34 -7.68 20.07
C ASP A 105 -17.80 -7.93 19.70
N ALA A 106 -18.16 -9.12 19.24
CA ALA A 106 -19.53 -9.51 18.91
C ALA A 106 -20.46 -9.46 20.14
N TYR A 107 -19.98 -9.92 21.29
CA TYR A 107 -20.73 -9.89 22.55
C TYR A 107 -20.96 -8.46 23.03
N LEU A 108 -19.95 -7.60 22.97
CA LEU A 108 -20.09 -6.18 23.30
C LEU A 108 -21.14 -5.49 22.42
N MET A 109 -21.14 -5.73 21.09
CA MET A 109 -22.17 -5.21 20.19
C MET A 109 -23.56 -5.75 20.54
N HIS A 110 -23.66 -7.02 20.93
CA HIS A 110 -24.93 -7.62 21.40
C HIS A 110 -25.45 -6.94 22.68
N LEU A 111 -24.56 -6.73 23.66
CA LEU A 111 -24.90 -6.06 24.93
C LEU A 111 -25.32 -4.60 24.70
N ALA A 112 -24.57 -3.87 23.86
CA ALA A 112 -24.88 -2.48 23.51
C ALA A 112 -26.28 -2.35 22.86
N LYS A 113 -26.60 -3.23 21.90
CA LYS A 113 -27.90 -3.26 21.23
C LYS A 113 -29.07 -3.49 22.21
N ARG A 114 -28.83 -4.20 23.32
CA ARG A 114 -29.83 -4.48 24.35
C ARG A 114 -29.80 -3.49 25.52
N GLY A 115 -28.84 -2.56 25.53
CA GLY A 115 -28.70 -1.60 26.65
C GLY A 115 -28.18 -2.24 27.96
N LEU A 116 -27.52 -3.39 27.88
CA LEU A 116 -26.98 -4.10 29.05
C LEU A 116 -25.61 -3.51 29.42
N TRP A 117 -25.63 -2.25 29.85
CA TRP A 117 -24.42 -1.43 29.97
C TRP A 117 -23.46 -1.88 31.07
N GLN A 118 -23.94 -2.46 32.18
CA GLN A 118 -23.06 -2.96 33.22
C GLN A 118 -22.26 -4.17 32.72
N ASP A 119 -22.93 -5.14 32.08
CA ASP A 119 -22.25 -6.29 31.47
C ASP A 119 -21.29 -5.86 30.36
N PHE A 120 -21.64 -4.81 29.59
CA PHE A 120 -20.77 -4.23 28.59
C PHE A 120 -19.44 -3.75 29.21
N ILE A 121 -19.52 -2.91 30.26
CA ILE A 121 -18.33 -2.38 30.94
C ILE A 121 -17.48 -3.49 31.58
N ASP A 122 -18.12 -4.52 32.13
CA ASP A 122 -17.43 -5.66 32.75
C ASP A 122 -16.54 -6.42 31.72
N HIS A 123 -16.95 -6.43 30.43
CA HIS A 123 -16.26 -7.18 29.37
C HIS A 123 -15.44 -6.29 28.44
N TYR A 124 -15.58 -4.96 28.56
CA TYR A 124 -14.91 -4.03 27.66
C TYR A 124 -13.40 -3.96 27.92
N GLU A 125 -12.64 -4.11 26.86
CA GLU A 125 -11.21 -3.78 26.80
C GLU A 125 -11.01 -2.63 25.83
N THR A 126 -9.93 -1.86 25.99
CA THR A 126 -9.59 -0.74 25.08
C THR A 126 -9.59 -1.21 23.65
N SER A 127 -10.43 -0.62 22.81
CA SER A 127 -10.64 -1.01 21.43
C SER A 127 -10.26 0.11 20.45
N LYS A 128 -9.70 -0.29 19.29
CA LYS A 128 -9.53 0.62 18.13
C LYS A 128 -10.81 0.77 17.31
N ASN A 129 -11.80 -0.09 17.52
CA ASN A 129 -13.09 -0.02 16.85
C ASN A 129 -13.87 1.20 17.35
N ARG A 130 -14.16 2.14 16.44
CA ARG A 130 -14.89 3.38 16.78
C ARG A 130 -16.30 3.14 17.27
N GLU A 131 -16.98 2.10 16.79
CA GLU A 131 -18.31 1.73 17.25
C GLU A 131 -18.28 1.34 18.74
N LEU A 132 -17.42 0.39 19.11
CA LEU A 132 -17.26 -0.05 20.50
C LEU A 132 -16.79 1.07 21.44
N ARG A 133 -15.99 2.02 20.93
CA ARG A 133 -15.60 3.21 21.71
C ARG A 133 -16.78 4.12 21.99
N CYS A 134 -17.67 4.31 21.02
CA CYS A 134 -18.89 5.07 21.23
C CYS A 134 -19.86 4.35 22.16
N ASP A 135 -20.00 3.03 22.04
CA ASP A 135 -20.82 2.21 22.94
C ASP A 135 -20.28 2.27 24.38
N GLU A 136 -18.96 2.26 24.58
CA GLU A 136 -18.34 2.42 25.90
C GLU A 136 -18.67 3.76 26.53
N LEU A 137 -18.57 4.85 25.76
CA LEU A 137 -18.98 6.17 26.23
C LEU A 137 -20.47 6.22 26.58
N GLN A 138 -21.31 5.61 25.73
CA GLN A 138 -22.75 5.50 25.97
C GLN A 138 -23.04 4.68 27.24
N ALA A 139 -22.34 3.57 27.44
CA ALA A 139 -22.48 2.76 28.66
C ALA A 139 -22.15 3.56 29.92
N ARG A 140 -21.05 4.32 29.91
CA ARG A 140 -20.67 5.17 31.05
C ARG A 140 -21.73 6.26 31.30
N ILE A 141 -22.24 6.90 30.27
CA ILE A 141 -23.32 7.90 30.40
C ILE A 141 -24.55 7.26 31.01
N ALA A 142 -24.96 6.09 30.52
CA ALA A 142 -26.14 5.37 31.02
C ALA A 142 -26.00 4.94 32.51
N LEU A 143 -24.76 4.66 32.94
CA LEU A 143 -24.40 4.31 34.32
C LEU A 143 -24.14 5.56 35.21
N GLY A 144 -24.48 6.76 34.74
CA GLY A 144 -24.35 7.99 35.49
C GLY A 144 -22.94 8.59 35.56
N LYS A 145 -21.99 8.10 34.73
CA LYS A 145 -20.66 8.69 34.63
C LYS A 145 -20.63 9.76 33.55
N THR A 146 -19.79 10.78 33.74
CA THR A 146 -19.66 11.90 32.80
C THR A 146 -18.33 11.77 32.04
N PRO A 147 -18.32 11.37 30.76
CA PRO A 147 -17.11 11.39 29.92
C PRO A 147 -16.56 12.80 29.71
N SER A 148 -15.25 12.94 29.56
CA SER A 148 -14.62 14.20 29.16
C SER A 148 -14.97 14.55 27.71
N TYR A 149 -15.52 15.75 27.50
CA TYR A 149 -15.81 16.20 26.14
C TYR A 149 -14.52 16.37 25.33
N SER A 150 -13.53 17.11 25.85
CA SER A 150 -12.30 17.46 25.14
C SER A 150 -11.41 16.25 24.81
N ASP A 151 -11.36 15.28 25.73
CA ASP A 151 -10.38 14.18 25.63
C ASP A 151 -10.96 12.94 24.96
N GLU A 152 -12.28 12.72 25.09
CA GLU A 152 -12.91 11.47 24.69
C GLU A 152 -13.94 11.65 23.55
N ILE A 153 -14.77 12.70 23.58
CA ILE A 153 -15.88 12.89 22.63
C ILE A 153 -15.47 13.76 21.44
N GLU A 154 -14.82 14.89 21.67
CA GLU A 154 -14.40 15.81 20.60
C GLU A 154 -13.50 15.15 19.55
N PRO A 155 -12.51 14.28 19.89
CA PRO A 155 -11.70 13.57 18.89
C PRO A 155 -12.53 12.60 18.02
N LEU A 156 -13.64 12.08 18.52
CA LEU A 156 -14.57 11.26 17.73
C LEU A 156 -15.45 12.13 16.82
N TRP A 157 -15.87 13.30 17.34
CA TRP A 157 -16.68 14.26 16.60
C TRP A 157 -15.90 14.91 15.45
N LEU A 158 -14.68 15.38 15.69
CA LEU A 158 -13.83 16.05 14.69
C LEU A 158 -13.25 15.06 13.68
N SER A 159 -14.13 14.53 12.83
CA SER A 159 -13.82 13.54 11.79
C SER A 159 -14.29 14.02 10.43
N ALA A 160 -13.43 13.90 9.42
CA ALA A 160 -13.75 14.17 8.02
C ALA A 160 -14.56 13.02 7.35
N THR A 161 -14.77 11.92 8.08
CA THR A 161 -15.54 10.75 7.62
C THR A 161 -16.81 10.58 8.48
N ALA A 162 -17.78 9.83 7.95
CA ALA A 162 -18.95 9.44 8.72
C ALA A 162 -18.56 8.69 9.99
N THR A 163 -19.32 8.90 11.06
CA THR A 163 -19.16 8.17 12.31
C THR A 163 -20.17 7.01 12.39
N PRO A 164 -19.84 5.91 13.08
CA PRO A 164 -20.81 4.86 13.36
C PRO A 164 -22.07 5.39 14.06
N ALA A 165 -23.23 4.78 13.81
CA ALA A 165 -24.49 5.15 14.43
C ALA A 165 -24.46 5.05 15.98
N ALA A 166 -23.65 4.17 16.53
CA ALA A 166 -23.41 4.06 17.96
C ALA A 166 -22.94 5.39 18.61
N CYS A 167 -22.31 6.28 17.84
CA CYS A 167 -21.86 7.59 18.33
C CYS A 167 -23.02 8.62 18.45
N ASP A 168 -24.15 8.38 17.81
CA ASP A 168 -25.24 9.39 17.75
C ASP A 168 -25.81 9.72 19.14
N ALA A 169 -25.96 8.71 20.00
CA ALA A 169 -26.44 8.90 21.38
C ALA A 169 -25.42 9.71 22.22
N VAL A 170 -24.13 9.44 22.06
CA VAL A 170 -23.05 10.20 22.72
C VAL A 170 -23.04 11.66 22.28
N PHE A 171 -23.20 11.91 20.97
CA PHE A 171 -23.25 13.27 20.43
C PHE A 171 -24.54 14.01 20.83
N ALA A 172 -25.69 13.30 20.92
CA ALA A 172 -26.93 13.87 21.44
C ALA A 172 -26.77 14.28 22.91
N TRP A 173 -26.13 13.42 23.72
CA TRP A 173 -25.82 13.77 25.11
C TRP A 173 -24.91 14.99 25.21
N ALA A 174 -23.80 15.03 24.41
CA ALA A 174 -22.87 16.16 24.41
C ALA A 174 -23.55 17.48 23.96
N ARG A 175 -24.54 17.43 23.04
CA ARG A 175 -25.37 18.59 22.70
C ARG A 175 -26.24 19.04 23.89
N ALA A 176 -26.86 18.11 24.59
CA ALA A 176 -27.68 18.42 25.77
C ALA A 176 -26.85 19.04 26.90
N GLN A 177 -25.56 18.69 26.99
CA GLN A 177 -24.58 19.32 27.91
C GLN A 177 -24.04 20.67 27.40
N GLY A 178 -24.47 21.16 26.21
CA GLY A 178 -23.99 22.42 25.63
C GLY A 178 -22.59 22.35 24.97
N ASN A 179 -22.00 21.18 24.82
CA ASN A 179 -20.64 21.01 24.26
C ASN A 179 -20.62 20.96 22.74
N LEU A 180 -21.66 20.45 22.08
CA LEU A 180 -21.80 20.41 20.62
C LEU A 180 -22.80 21.46 20.14
N GLN A 181 -22.29 22.67 19.89
CA GLN A 181 -23.04 23.81 19.39
C GLN A 181 -22.79 24.05 17.90
N THR A 182 -23.36 25.09 17.32
CA THR A 182 -23.17 25.49 15.91
C THR A 182 -21.70 25.64 15.53
N LYS A 183 -20.84 26.13 16.42
CA LYS A 183 -19.41 26.26 16.19
C LYS A 183 -18.76 24.89 15.89
N GLN A 184 -19.06 23.86 16.65
CA GLN A 184 -18.51 22.52 16.49
C GLN A 184 -19.09 21.83 15.25
N LEU A 185 -20.35 22.12 14.86
CA LEU A 185 -20.91 21.68 13.59
C LEU A 185 -20.12 22.24 12.41
N TRP A 186 -19.82 23.52 12.42
CA TRP A 186 -18.99 24.16 11.39
C TRP A 186 -17.58 23.61 11.33
N GLN A 187 -16.94 23.38 12.48
CA GLN A 187 -15.59 22.79 12.50
C GLN A 187 -15.55 21.42 11.79
N ARG A 188 -16.54 20.57 12.07
CA ARG A 188 -16.61 19.25 11.41
C ARG A 188 -16.97 19.36 9.92
N LEU A 189 -17.89 20.30 9.58
CA LEU A 189 -18.25 20.57 8.19
C LEU A 189 -17.03 21.05 7.40
N ASP A 190 -16.23 21.95 7.96
CA ASP A 190 -15.01 22.45 7.34
C ASP A 190 -13.97 21.31 7.13
N LEU A 191 -13.85 20.38 8.08
CA LEU A 191 -13.01 19.18 7.93
C LEU A 191 -13.53 18.27 6.80
N ALA A 192 -14.84 18.02 6.74
CA ALA A 192 -15.44 17.21 5.67
C ALA A 192 -15.26 17.87 4.30
N ALA A 193 -15.45 19.19 4.22
CA ALA A 193 -15.27 19.95 2.99
C ALA A 193 -13.79 19.95 2.52
N ALA A 194 -12.84 20.13 3.44
CA ALA A 194 -11.41 20.04 3.14
C ALA A 194 -11.01 18.65 2.62
N ALA A 195 -11.65 17.59 3.11
CA ALA A 195 -11.47 16.21 2.64
C ALA A 195 -12.25 15.88 1.35
N ASN A 196 -12.93 16.86 0.74
CA ASN A 196 -13.81 16.67 -0.44
C ASN A 196 -14.97 15.69 -0.22
N ASN A 197 -15.44 15.52 1.01
CA ASN A 197 -16.58 14.67 1.35
C ASN A 197 -17.90 15.43 1.22
N ALA A 198 -18.41 15.54 -0.02
CA ALA A 198 -19.61 16.31 -0.32
C ALA A 198 -20.88 15.78 0.39
N GLU A 199 -20.97 14.46 0.59
CA GLU A 199 -22.11 13.83 1.27
C GLU A 199 -22.14 14.20 2.76
N LEU A 200 -21.04 13.98 3.48
CA LEU A 200 -20.95 14.34 4.90
C LEU A 200 -21.11 15.85 5.09
N THR A 201 -20.57 16.67 4.19
CA THR A 201 -20.74 18.14 4.23
C THR A 201 -22.22 18.51 4.15
N GLY A 202 -22.99 17.90 3.23
CA GLY A 202 -24.45 18.12 3.11
C GLY A 202 -25.22 17.63 4.35
N ASN A 203 -24.89 16.46 4.88
CA ASN A 203 -25.51 15.91 6.08
C ASN A 203 -25.26 16.79 7.33
N LEU A 204 -24.11 17.43 7.43
CA LEU A 204 -23.80 18.37 8.51
C LEU A 204 -24.47 19.73 8.27
N ALA A 205 -24.55 20.20 7.03
CA ALA A 205 -25.25 21.42 6.66
C ALA A 205 -26.74 21.37 7.06
N ALA A 206 -27.40 20.23 6.84
CA ALA A 206 -28.80 20.02 7.24
C ALA A 206 -29.04 20.15 8.76
N GLN A 207 -28.00 19.97 9.60
CA GLN A 207 -28.07 20.11 11.06
C GLN A 207 -27.84 21.54 11.55
N LEU A 208 -27.37 22.45 10.68
CA LEU A 208 -27.17 23.85 11.02
C LEU A 208 -28.50 24.57 11.32
N PRO A 209 -28.47 25.65 12.11
CA PRO A 209 -29.59 26.56 12.25
C PRO A 209 -30.10 27.03 10.89
N VAL A 210 -31.42 27.28 10.78
CA VAL A 210 -32.06 27.70 9.51
C VAL A 210 -31.34 28.89 8.88
N SER A 211 -30.88 29.85 9.68
CA SER A 211 -30.17 31.04 9.22
C SER A 211 -28.78 30.77 8.60
N GLU A 212 -28.17 29.60 8.85
CA GLU A 212 -26.83 29.24 8.39
C GLU A 212 -26.84 28.03 7.45
N ARG A 213 -27.99 27.38 7.28
CA ARG A 213 -28.10 26.14 6.48
C ARG A 213 -27.75 26.35 5.01
N ASP A 214 -28.23 27.45 4.42
CA ASP A 214 -27.98 27.78 3.02
C ASP A 214 -26.49 27.94 2.73
N ASP A 215 -25.71 28.44 3.67
CA ASP A 215 -24.24 28.56 3.55
C ASP A 215 -23.58 27.18 3.56
N GLY A 216 -24.00 26.27 4.43
CA GLY A 216 -23.52 24.89 4.47
C GLY A 216 -23.87 24.12 3.20
N GLU A 217 -25.12 24.24 2.74
CA GLU A 217 -25.62 23.62 1.51
C GLU A 217 -24.85 24.12 0.26
N ARG A 218 -24.52 25.40 0.22
CA ARG A 218 -23.73 26.01 -0.86
C ARG A 218 -22.32 25.41 -0.92
N ILE A 219 -21.68 25.15 0.22
CA ILE A 219 -20.38 24.46 0.29
C ILE A 219 -20.55 23.02 -0.24
N ALA A 220 -21.53 22.28 0.23
CA ALA A 220 -21.79 20.91 -0.19
C ALA A 220 -22.07 20.80 -1.71
N ALA A 221 -22.88 21.73 -2.25
CA ALA A 221 -23.19 21.80 -3.69
C ALA A 221 -21.93 22.12 -4.52
N SER A 222 -21.06 23.04 -4.05
CA SER A 222 -19.79 23.37 -4.70
C SER A 222 -18.83 22.17 -4.74
N LEU A 223 -18.92 21.26 -3.77
CA LEU A 223 -18.14 20.03 -3.78
C LEU A 223 -18.77 18.95 -4.68
N ARG A 224 -20.10 18.88 -4.77
CA ARG A 224 -20.81 17.86 -5.54
C ARG A 224 -20.74 18.11 -7.04
N ASP A 225 -21.11 19.30 -7.46
CA ASP A 225 -21.01 19.76 -8.86
C ASP A 225 -20.48 21.20 -8.91
N PRO A 226 -19.14 21.34 -8.87
CA PRO A 226 -18.54 22.67 -8.81
C PRO A 226 -18.80 23.52 -10.05
N ALA A 227 -18.88 22.93 -11.24
CA ALA A 227 -19.09 23.70 -12.48
C ALA A 227 -20.49 24.33 -12.51
N ALA A 228 -21.53 23.53 -12.25
CA ALA A 228 -22.91 24.02 -12.25
C ALA A 228 -23.14 25.02 -11.11
N ASN A 229 -22.66 24.71 -9.90
CA ASN A 229 -22.91 25.56 -8.74
C ASN A 229 -22.17 26.90 -8.81
N LEU A 230 -20.86 26.87 -9.15
CA LEU A 230 -20.07 28.10 -9.30
C LEU A 230 -20.45 28.95 -10.50
N GLY A 231 -21.13 28.39 -11.50
CA GLY A 231 -21.71 29.16 -12.62
C GLY A 231 -22.71 30.22 -12.16
N GLN A 232 -23.30 30.07 -10.98
CA GLN A 232 -24.25 31.04 -10.38
C GLN A 232 -23.58 31.96 -9.34
N ALA A 233 -22.31 31.76 -9.02
CA ALA A 233 -21.64 32.41 -7.90
C ALA A 233 -21.57 33.94 -8.02
N GLU A 234 -21.66 34.47 -9.24
CA GLU A 234 -21.71 35.92 -9.46
C GLU A 234 -22.90 36.62 -8.77
N THR A 235 -23.96 35.88 -8.48
CA THR A 235 -25.16 36.42 -7.78
C THR A 235 -25.09 36.29 -6.27
N TRP A 236 -24.11 35.61 -5.73
CA TRP A 236 -24.03 35.32 -4.31
C TRP A 236 -23.57 36.54 -3.50
N PRO A 237 -24.00 36.67 -2.23
CA PRO A 237 -23.50 37.70 -1.32
C PRO A 237 -22.04 37.42 -0.95
N ASP A 238 -21.25 38.47 -0.78
CA ASP A 238 -19.84 38.36 -0.36
C ASP A 238 -19.75 38.10 1.16
N THR A 239 -19.95 36.86 1.57
CA THR A 239 -19.80 36.40 2.95
C THR A 239 -18.58 35.50 3.10
N SER A 240 -18.10 35.33 4.33
CA SER A 240 -17.01 34.37 4.63
C SER A 240 -17.35 32.96 4.11
N ARG A 241 -18.59 32.48 4.32
CA ARG A 241 -19.02 31.14 3.91
C ARG A 241 -19.21 31.00 2.40
N THR A 242 -19.65 32.05 1.75
CA THR A 242 -19.67 32.08 0.27
C THR A 242 -18.25 31.95 -0.31
N ARG A 243 -17.27 32.66 0.29
CA ARG A 243 -15.87 32.54 -0.15
C ARG A 243 -15.30 31.14 0.13
N ASP A 244 -15.71 30.44 1.21
CA ASP A 244 -15.38 29.02 1.44
C ASP A 244 -15.96 28.13 0.32
N ALA A 245 -17.24 28.30 -0.02
CA ALA A 245 -17.88 27.53 -1.08
C ALA A 245 -17.17 27.68 -2.42
N ILE A 246 -16.80 28.92 -2.78
CA ILE A 246 -16.05 29.22 -4.01
C ILE A 246 -14.65 28.58 -3.96
N ALA A 247 -13.94 28.72 -2.84
CA ALA A 247 -12.57 28.19 -2.72
C ALA A 247 -12.54 26.66 -2.80
N TYR A 248 -13.42 25.96 -2.11
CA TYR A 248 -13.53 24.50 -2.20
C TYR A 248 -13.96 24.05 -3.61
N GLY A 249 -14.98 24.72 -4.18
CA GLY A 249 -15.48 24.38 -5.50
C GLY A 249 -14.46 24.60 -6.60
N LEU A 250 -13.73 25.72 -6.62
CA LEU A 250 -12.68 26.00 -7.61
C LEU A 250 -11.52 25.01 -7.46
N SER A 251 -11.10 24.68 -6.24
CA SER A 251 -10.03 23.70 -6.01
C SER A 251 -10.42 22.31 -6.55
N ARG A 252 -11.68 21.91 -6.35
CA ARG A 252 -12.19 20.63 -6.89
C ARG A 252 -12.34 20.66 -8.42
N LEU A 253 -12.84 21.77 -8.96
CA LEU A 253 -13.00 21.95 -10.41
C LEU A 253 -11.63 21.94 -11.11
N ALA A 254 -10.62 22.64 -10.56
CA ALA A 254 -9.28 22.69 -11.11
C ALA A 254 -8.69 21.28 -11.30
N LYS A 255 -8.92 20.36 -10.37
CA LYS A 255 -8.50 18.95 -10.49
C LYS A 255 -9.17 18.23 -11.66
N LYS A 256 -10.44 18.54 -11.95
CA LYS A 256 -11.24 17.87 -12.99
C LYS A 256 -11.07 18.55 -14.36
N ASN A 257 -11.08 19.87 -14.36
CA ASN A 257 -10.98 20.71 -15.54
C ASN A 257 -10.35 22.06 -15.15
N SER A 258 -9.03 22.15 -15.27
CA SER A 258 -8.26 23.34 -14.87
C SER A 258 -8.60 24.59 -15.70
N GLU A 259 -8.99 24.43 -16.96
CA GLU A 259 -9.36 25.54 -17.85
C GLU A 259 -10.71 26.17 -17.44
N ALA A 260 -11.70 25.33 -17.15
CA ALA A 260 -12.98 25.81 -16.62
C ALA A 260 -12.82 26.51 -15.27
N ALA A 261 -11.92 26.02 -14.41
CA ALA A 261 -11.63 26.67 -13.14
C ALA A 261 -10.96 28.04 -13.32
N GLU A 262 -10.04 28.20 -14.27
CA GLU A 262 -9.44 29.49 -14.63
C GLU A 262 -10.47 30.47 -15.15
N THR A 263 -11.36 30.02 -16.02
CA THR A 263 -12.45 30.86 -16.56
C THR A 263 -13.35 31.41 -15.46
N LEU A 264 -13.69 30.58 -14.48
CA LEU A 264 -14.49 31.01 -13.33
C LEU A 264 -13.68 31.89 -12.37
N TRP A 265 -12.41 31.57 -12.14
CA TRP A 265 -11.54 32.40 -11.30
C TRP A 265 -11.37 33.82 -11.85
N ALA A 266 -11.21 33.98 -13.16
CA ALA A 266 -11.14 35.29 -13.84
C ALA A 266 -12.38 36.16 -13.57
N LYS A 267 -13.57 35.56 -13.40
CA LYS A 267 -14.80 36.27 -13.07
C LYS A 267 -14.98 36.55 -11.58
N LEU A 268 -14.57 35.61 -10.71
CA LEU A 268 -14.88 35.63 -9.29
C LEU A 268 -13.77 36.22 -8.43
N GLY A 269 -12.51 36.20 -8.91
CA GLY A 269 -11.34 36.53 -8.14
C GLY A 269 -11.27 37.97 -7.63
N ASP A 270 -11.80 38.93 -8.39
CA ASP A 270 -11.85 40.35 -8.02
C ASP A 270 -13.21 40.78 -7.46
N LYS A 271 -14.24 39.94 -7.67
CA LYS A 271 -15.59 40.22 -7.18
C LYS A 271 -15.72 39.98 -5.68
N PHE A 272 -15.06 38.94 -5.15
CA PHE A 272 -15.12 38.55 -3.74
C PHE A 272 -13.85 38.95 -3.02
N LYS A 273 -13.99 39.46 -1.78
CA LYS A 273 -12.86 39.87 -0.94
C LYS A 273 -12.24 38.68 -0.21
N PHE A 274 -11.59 37.81 -0.99
CA PHE A 274 -10.93 36.62 -0.43
C PHE A 274 -9.82 36.99 0.55
N GLU A 275 -9.86 36.41 1.75
CA GLU A 275 -8.74 36.41 2.67
C GLU A 275 -7.56 35.61 2.11
N SER A 276 -6.33 35.90 2.55
CA SER A 276 -5.11 35.31 2.04
C SER A 276 -5.16 33.78 1.96
N SER A 277 -5.64 33.12 3.01
CA SER A 277 -5.73 31.64 3.06
C SER A 277 -6.65 31.04 2.02
N ARG A 278 -7.80 31.64 1.75
CA ARG A 278 -8.75 31.17 0.74
C ARG A 278 -8.26 31.45 -0.68
N ARG A 279 -7.73 32.66 -0.90
CA ARG A 279 -7.10 33.04 -2.17
C ARG A 279 -5.94 32.11 -2.47
N GLY A 280 -5.06 31.86 -1.49
CA GLY A 280 -3.95 30.94 -1.60
C GLY A 280 -4.35 29.53 -1.98
N ARG A 281 -5.39 28.97 -1.36
CA ARG A 281 -5.95 27.66 -1.73
C ARG A 281 -6.37 27.60 -3.19
N ILE A 282 -7.04 28.61 -3.69
CA ILE A 282 -7.49 28.68 -5.08
C ILE A 282 -6.28 28.76 -6.01
N LEU A 283 -5.36 29.71 -5.76
CA LEU A 283 -4.18 29.91 -6.60
C LEU A 283 -3.29 28.67 -6.62
N HIS A 284 -3.11 27.98 -5.47
CA HIS A 284 -2.39 26.73 -5.39
C HIS A 284 -3.03 25.64 -6.27
N ALA A 285 -4.35 25.45 -6.17
CA ALA A 285 -5.03 24.46 -6.99
C ALA A 285 -4.94 24.76 -8.49
N LEU A 286 -5.12 26.02 -8.88
CA LEU A 286 -4.97 26.44 -10.27
C LEU A 286 -3.54 26.20 -10.76
N ALA A 287 -2.52 26.65 -10.03
CA ALA A 287 -1.13 26.45 -10.38
C ALA A 287 -0.77 24.95 -10.52
N LEU A 288 -1.18 24.13 -9.55
CA LEU A 288 -0.90 22.69 -9.53
C LEU A 288 -1.53 21.95 -10.70
N TYR A 289 -2.82 22.20 -10.97
CA TYR A 289 -3.55 21.45 -11.99
C TYR A 289 -3.34 21.99 -13.40
N ARG A 290 -3.03 23.28 -13.57
CA ARG A 290 -2.51 23.82 -14.84
C ARG A 290 -1.14 23.21 -15.15
N ALA A 291 -0.26 23.11 -14.17
CA ALA A 291 1.05 22.47 -14.31
C ALA A 291 0.92 20.98 -14.67
N SER A 292 0.07 20.22 -13.98
CA SER A 292 -0.09 18.79 -14.23
C SER A 292 -0.78 18.46 -15.57
N SER A 293 -1.50 19.41 -16.14
CA SER A 293 -2.04 19.31 -17.51
C SER A 293 -1.11 19.85 -18.60
N PHE A 294 0.06 20.37 -18.22
CA PHE A 294 1.00 21.04 -19.15
C PHE A 294 0.35 22.18 -19.93
N ALA A 295 -0.52 22.93 -19.27
CA ALA A 295 -1.20 24.07 -19.89
C ALA A 295 -0.19 25.17 -20.30
N PRO A 296 -0.45 25.94 -21.36
CA PRO A 296 0.48 26.96 -21.85
C PRO A 296 0.85 28.03 -20.82
N ASP A 297 -0.06 28.36 -19.88
CA ASP A 297 0.12 29.34 -18.81
C ASP A 297 0.63 28.73 -17.49
N ALA A 298 0.95 27.43 -17.47
CA ALA A 298 1.29 26.68 -16.25
C ALA A 298 2.46 27.30 -15.48
N LEU A 299 3.53 27.70 -16.17
CA LEU A 299 4.70 28.29 -15.52
C LEU A 299 4.34 29.66 -14.93
N ALA A 300 3.62 30.50 -15.67
CA ALA A 300 3.16 31.81 -15.18
C ALA A 300 2.28 31.68 -13.93
N ARG A 301 1.45 30.60 -13.85
CA ARG A 301 0.64 30.31 -12.66
C ARG A 301 1.48 29.89 -11.47
N LEU A 302 2.53 29.09 -11.68
CA LEU A 302 3.47 28.73 -10.62
C LEU A 302 4.29 29.95 -10.14
N ASP A 303 4.63 30.87 -11.06
CA ASP A 303 5.37 32.11 -10.71
C ASP A 303 4.50 33.09 -9.92
N ALA A 304 3.22 33.17 -10.25
CA ALA A 304 2.26 34.02 -9.55
C ALA A 304 1.78 33.46 -8.19
N LEU A 305 2.14 32.21 -7.86
CA LEU A 305 1.79 31.62 -6.57
C LEU A 305 2.67 32.23 -5.46
N PRO A 306 2.08 32.91 -4.44
CA PRO A 306 2.87 33.40 -3.31
C PRO A 306 3.60 32.25 -2.61
N ALA A 307 4.83 32.52 -2.15
CA ALA A 307 5.73 31.50 -1.62
C ALA A 307 5.16 30.71 -0.44
N GLU A 308 4.37 31.38 0.41
CA GLU A 308 3.68 30.77 1.56
C GLU A 308 2.63 29.72 1.19
N PHE A 309 2.15 29.71 -0.06
CA PHE A 309 1.19 28.72 -0.57
C PHE A 309 1.83 27.68 -1.47
N GLY A 310 3.12 27.80 -1.75
CA GLY A 310 3.90 26.79 -2.47
C GLY A 310 4.18 25.58 -1.57
N ASP A 311 4.12 24.39 -2.14
CA ASP A 311 4.45 23.14 -1.48
C ASP A 311 5.42 22.28 -2.33
N ASP A 312 5.76 21.10 -1.82
CA ASP A 312 6.65 20.19 -2.55
C ASP A 312 6.08 19.81 -3.92
N ALA A 313 4.77 19.66 -4.06
CA ALA A 313 4.15 19.30 -5.33
C ALA A 313 4.29 20.43 -6.38
N THR A 314 4.09 21.68 -6.00
CA THR A 314 4.24 22.83 -6.92
C THR A 314 5.70 23.04 -7.33
N ARG A 315 6.67 22.80 -6.43
CA ARG A 315 8.11 22.83 -6.75
C ARG A 315 8.49 21.73 -7.74
N GLU A 316 8.00 20.49 -7.52
CA GLU A 316 8.22 19.38 -8.43
C GLU A 316 7.64 19.63 -9.82
N TRP A 317 6.45 20.23 -9.89
CA TRP A 317 5.84 20.54 -11.17
C TRP A 317 6.62 21.61 -11.93
N ARG A 318 7.24 22.57 -11.28
CA ARG A 318 8.15 23.52 -11.91
C ARG A 318 9.33 22.80 -12.59
N VAL A 319 9.93 21.81 -11.92
CA VAL A 319 10.97 20.96 -12.52
C VAL A 319 10.43 20.25 -13.77
N ARG A 320 9.27 19.58 -13.66
CA ARG A 320 8.68 18.81 -14.79
C ARG A 320 8.34 19.67 -15.99
N LEU A 321 7.86 20.88 -15.77
CA LEU A 321 7.58 21.83 -16.86
C LEU A 321 8.87 22.22 -17.59
N ALA A 322 9.92 22.56 -16.87
CA ALA A 322 11.22 22.90 -17.44
C ALA A 322 11.84 21.71 -18.20
N LEU A 323 11.74 20.48 -17.63
CA LEU A 323 12.15 19.25 -18.32
C LEU A 323 11.36 19.03 -19.63
N SER A 324 10.05 19.22 -19.60
CA SER A 324 9.17 19.09 -20.77
C SER A 324 9.51 20.09 -21.87
N ALA A 325 9.88 21.30 -21.48
CA ALA A 325 10.32 22.35 -22.41
C ALA A 325 11.78 22.19 -22.90
N GLN A 326 12.49 21.18 -22.40
CA GLN A 326 13.93 20.97 -22.65
C GLN A 326 14.81 22.17 -22.25
N ASN A 327 14.34 22.99 -21.33
CA ASN A 327 15.09 24.10 -20.78
C ASN A 327 15.92 23.61 -19.59
N TRP A 328 17.14 23.15 -19.86
CA TRP A 328 18.00 22.51 -18.87
C TRP A 328 18.49 23.46 -17.79
N THR A 329 18.66 24.74 -18.13
CA THR A 329 19.05 25.78 -17.18
C THR A 329 17.93 26.04 -16.17
N ASP A 330 16.70 26.23 -16.65
CA ASP A 330 15.56 26.44 -15.75
C ASP A 330 15.23 25.18 -14.95
N ALA A 331 15.41 23.99 -15.56
CA ALA A 331 15.26 22.72 -14.83
C ALA A 331 16.26 22.61 -13.67
N LEU A 332 17.54 23.00 -13.88
CA LEU A 332 18.55 23.01 -12.83
C LEU A 332 18.20 24.02 -11.75
N ALA A 333 17.79 25.23 -12.11
CA ALA A 333 17.35 26.26 -11.16
C ALA A 333 16.12 25.80 -10.34
N ALA A 334 15.15 25.14 -10.98
CA ALA A 334 13.99 24.58 -10.31
C ALA A 334 14.38 23.46 -9.32
N LEU A 335 15.34 22.58 -9.69
CA LEU A 335 15.91 21.57 -8.79
C LEU A 335 16.62 22.19 -7.58
N ASP A 336 17.29 23.34 -7.76
CA ASP A 336 17.93 24.09 -6.67
C ASP A 336 16.92 24.73 -5.70
N SER A 337 15.68 24.97 -6.16
CA SER A 337 14.58 25.52 -5.34
C SER A 337 13.79 24.47 -4.55
N LEU A 338 14.07 23.19 -4.72
CA LEU A 338 13.42 22.10 -3.98
C LEU A 338 13.71 22.20 -2.47
N SER A 339 12.83 21.63 -1.64
CA SER A 339 13.10 21.52 -0.19
C SER A 339 14.30 20.61 0.08
N ASP A 340 14.91 20.75 1.26
CA ASP A 340 16.06 19.91 1.63
C ASP A 340 15.72 18.42 1.63
N THR A 341 14.51 18.07 2.05
CA THR A 341 13.99 16.69 2.00
C THR A 341 13.92 16.19 0.54
N GLN A 342 13.39 17.00 -0.37
CA GLN A 342 13.36 16.65 -1.79
C GLN A 342 14.77 16.54 -2.38
N LYS A 343 15.67 17.47 -2.07
CA LYS A 343 17.08 17.44 -2.54
C LYS A 343 17.84 16.20 -2.08
N ALA A 344 17.45 15.60 -0.95
CA ALA A 344 18.02 14.35 -0.46
C ALA A 344 17.52 13.12 -1.22
N ASP A 345 16.36 13.18 -1.88
CA ASP A 345 15.77 12.06 -2.61
C ASP A 345 16.64 11.68 -3.84
N PRO A 346 16.95 10.38 -4.04
CA PRO A 346 17.71 9.89 -5.19
C PRO A 346 17.17 10.34 -6.56
N ARG A 347 15.85 10.49 -6.69
CA ARG A 347 15.18 11.00 -7.91
C ARG A 347 15.73 12.36 -8.31
N TRP A 348 15.66 13.33 -7.41
CA TRP A 348 16.04 14.71 -7.71
C TRP A 348 17.55 14.89 -7.84
N ARG A 349 18.31 14.11 -7.06
CA ARG A 349 19.78 14.05 -7.22
C ARG A 349 20.19 13.50 -8.58
N TYR A 350 19.53 12.44 -9.06
CA TYR A 350 19.75 11.90 -10.39
C TYR A 350 19.40 12.90 -11.49
N LEU A 351 18.22 13.54 -11.41
CA LEU A 351 17.80 14.53 -12.39
C LEU A 351 18.72 15.76 -12.39
N ARG A 352 19.21 16.19 -11.22
CA ARG A 352 20.21 17.24 -11.13
C ARG A 352 21.48 16.85 -11.89
N ALA A 353 21.98 15.63 -11.70
CA ALA A 353 23.12 15.13 -12.45
C ALA A 353 22.85 15.10 -13.97
N ARG A 354 21.63 14.72 -14.36
CA ARG A 354 21.20 14.76 -15.78
C ARG A 354 21.23 16.18 -16.35
N MET A 355 20.75 17.17 -15.61
CA MET A 355 20.78 18.58 -16.06
C MET A 355 22.20 19.11 -16.16
N LEU A 356 23.05 18.82 -15.19
CA LEU A 356 24.46 19.17 -15.24
C LEU A 356 25.16 18.57 -16.48
N MET A 357 24.86 17.31 -16.79
CA MET A 357 25.39 16.66 -17.99
C MET A 357 24.87 17.31 -19.31
N LYS A 358 23.57 17.68 -19.36
CA LYS A 358 23.01 18.42 -20.52
C LYS A 358 23.61 19.81 -20.69
N LEU A 359 24.13 20.40 -19.62
CA LEU A 359 24.82 21.68 -19.58
C LEU A 359 26.36 21.53 -19.65
N GLU A 360 26.86 20.36 -20.05
CA GLU A 360 28.30 20.03 -20.21
C GLU A 360 29.14 20.13 -18.91
N ARG A 361 28.50 20.23 -17.76
CA ARG A 361 29.14 20.22 -16.42
C ARG A 361 29.43 18.77 -15.99
N ASN A 362 30.22 18.05 -16.78
CA ASN A 362 30.37 16.59 -16.68
C ASN A 362 31.03 16.13 -15.37
N SER A 363 31.98 16.88 -14.82
CA SER A 363 32.65 16.52 -13.55
C SER A 363 31.65 16.50 -12.39
N GLU A 364 30.82 17.53 -12.27
CA GLU A 364 29.79 17.62 -11.22
C GLU A 364 28.68 16.56 -11.42
N ALA A 365 28.28 16.34 -12.68
CA ALA A 365 27.32 15.30 -13.01
C ALA A 365 27.81 13.91 -12.58
N ASN A 366 29.06 13.56 -12.90
CA ASN A 366 29.65 12.26 -12.56
C ASN A 366 29.78 12.07 -11.05
N ALA A 367 30.14 13.10 -10.28
CA ALA A 367 30.20 13.02 -8.83
C ALA A 367 28.81 12.70 -8.24
N LEU A 368 27.76 13.34 -8.72
CA LEU A 368 26.39 13.07 -8.28
C LEU A 368 25.90 11.69 -8.73
N PHE A 369 26.15 11.28 -9.97
CA PHE A 369 25.79 9.91 -10.43
C PHE A 369 26.49 8.86 -9.58
N THR A 370 27.78 9.01 -9.29
CA THR A 370 28.53 8.09 -8.43
C THR A 370 27.90 7.97 -7.03
N ALA A 371 27.46 9.10 -6.46
CA ALA A 371 26.80 9.10 -5.18
C ALA A 371 25.41 8.43 -5.22
N VAL A 372 24.61 8.70 -6.27
CA VAL A 372 23.27 8.11 -6.45
C VAL A 372 23.36 6.62 -6.81
N ALA A 373 24.40 6.17 -7.49
CA ALA A 373 24.60 4.77 -7.86
C ALA A 373 24.67 3.80 -6.67
N ARG A 374 24.79 4.32 -5.44
CA ARG A 374 24.76 3.54 -4.19
C ARG A 374 23.34 3.13 -3.75
N GLU A 375 22.33 3.65 -4.40
CA GLU A 375 20.91 3.39 -4.08
C GLU A 375 20.39 2.19 -4.89
N PRO A 376 19.83 1.14 -4.26
CA PRO A 376 19.28 -0.03 -4.96
C PRO A 376 17.85 0.24 -5.49
N ASN A 377 17.70 1.29 -6.30
CA ASN A 377 16.43 1.70 -6.87
C ASN A 377 16.58 2.17 -8.33
N TYR A 378 15.48 2.55 -8.96
CA TYR A 378 15.43 3.00 -10.36
C TYR A 378 16.50 4.05 -10.71
N PHE A 379 16.63 5.09 -9.90
CA PHE A 379 17.55 6.18 -10.15
C PHE A 379 19.02 5.77 -9.88
N GLY A 380 19.24 4.93 -8.87
CA GLY A 380 20.55 4.39 -8.57
C GLY A 380 21.05 3.44 -9.67
N PHE A 381 20.17 2.59 -10.21
CA PHE A 381 20.54 1.71 -11.34
C PHE A 381 20.88 2.52 -12.60
N LEU A 382 20.09 3.55 -12.93
CA LEU A 382 20.41 4.45 -14.05
C LEU A 382 21.71 5.22 -13.84
N ALA A 383 21.99 5.67 -12.61
CA ALA A 383 23.23 6.36 -12.27
C ALA A 383 24.44 5.43 -12.39
N ALA A 384 24.31 4.19 -11.92
CA ALA A 384 25.33 3.15 -12.06
C ALA A 384 25.61 2.78 -13.54
N ASP A 385 24.59 2.81 -14.39
CA ASP A 385 24.78 2.61 -15.83
C ASP A 385 25.62 3.72 -16.45
N ARG A 386 25.37 4.97 -16.08
CA ARG A 386 26.10 6.14 -16.60
C ARG A 386 27.56 6.22 -16.13
N THR A 387 27.84 5.70 -14.94
CA THR A 387 29.17 5.69 -14.34
C THR A 387 29.92 4.36 -14.54
N GLN A 388 29.31 3.41 -15.24
CA GLN A 388 29.83 2.05 -15.45
C GLN A 388 30.09 1.26 -14.14
N LEU A 389 29.49 1.69 -13.03
CA LEU A 389 29.59 1.00 -11.75
C LEU A 389 28.70 -0.26 -11.72
N PRO A 390 29.02 -1.29 -10.95
CA PRO A 390 28.10 -2.37 -10.64
C PRO A 390 26.89 -1.84 -9.86
N TYR A 391 25.81 -2.61 -9.83
CA TYR A 391 24.64 -2.24 -9.04
C TYR A 391 24.85 -2.49 -7.54
N ALA A 392 24.50 -1.53 -6.72
CA ALA A 392 24.61 -1.58 -5.26
C ALA A 392 23.47 -2.40 -4.65
N VAL A 393 23.49 -3.70 -4.82
CA VAL A 393 22.51 -4.60 -4.20
C VAL A 393 23.20 -5.39 -3.10
N CYS A 394 22.77 -5.16 -1.86
CA CYS A 394 23.36 -5.75 -0.64
C CYS A 394 22.34 -6.67 0.04
N PRO A 395 22.24 -7.96 -0.34
CA PRO A 395 21.32 -8.89 0.29
C PRO A 395 21.56 -9.04 1.78
N LEU A 396 20.49 -8.96 2.56
CA LEU A 396 20.46 -9.37 3.96
C LEU A 396 20.05 -10.85 4.01
N GLN A 397 20.79 -11.64 4.77
CA GLN A 397 20.46 -13.04 5.00
C GLN A 397 19.87 -13.18 6.41
N ILE A 398 18.85 -13.99 6.54
CA ILE A 398 18.30 -14.37 7.85
C ILE A 398 19.19 -15.49 8.37
N ALA A 399 19.75 -15.31 9.58
CA ALA A 399 20.55 -16.35 10.19
C ALA A 399 19.67 -17.57 10.51
N ALA A 400 20.14 -18.76 10.14
CA ALA A 400 19.42 -19.98 10.43
C ALA A 400 19.29 -20.18 11.95
N ASN A 401 18.07 -20.30 12.45
CA ASN A 401 17.75 -20.51 13.85
C ASN A 401 16.64 -21.57 13.96
N ALA A 402 17.03 -22.84 13.93
CA ALA A 402 16.10 -23.97 13.96
C ALA A 402 15.21 -23.98 15.23
N SER A 403 15.75 -23.55 16.37
CA SER A 403 14.96 -23.46 17.62
C SER A 403 13.88 -22.40 17.53
N ALA A 404 14.21 -21.18 17.06
CA ALA A 404 13.24 -20.11 16.89
C ALA A 404 12.20 -20.47 15.81
N GLN A 405 12.62 -21.13 14.74
CA GLN A 405 11.71 -21.61 13.69
C GLN A 405 10.73 -22.66 14.23
N ALA A 406 11.21 -23.62 15.05
CA ALA A 406 10.35 -24.61 15.69
C ALA A 406 9.35 -23.95 16.66
N GLN A 407 9.79 -22.98 17.46
CA GLN A 407 8.92 -22.23 18.35
C GLN A 407 7.82 -21.47 17.57
N LEU A 408 8.17 -20.81 16.48
CA LEU A 408 7.19 -20.10 15.65
C LEU A 408 6.22 -21.04 14.94
N ASN A 409 6.69 -22.20 14.46
CA ASN A 409 5.83 -23.23 13.88
C ASN A 409 4.83 -23.82 14.90
N SER A 410 5.16 -23.79 16.19
CA SER A 410 4.26 -24.22 17.27
C SER A 410 3.37 -23.10 17.81
N LEU A 411 3.54 -21.85 17.35
CA LEU A 411 2.71 -20.72 17.80
C LEU A 411 1.27 -20.87 17.30
N PRO A 412 0.27 -21.01 18.21
CA PRO A 412 -1.11 -21.33 17.79
C PRO A 412 -1.70 -20.38 16.78
N GLY A 413 -1.38 -19.07 16.85
CA GLY A 413 -1.84 -18.07 15.88
C GLY A 413 -1.29 -18.32 14.47
N LEU A 414 0.00 -18.66 14.34
CA LEU A 414 0.59 -19.00 13.05
C LEU A 414 0.06 -20.32 12.50
N GLN A 415 -0.13 -21.33 13.36
CA GLN A 415 -0.76 -22.59 12.96
C GLN A 415 -2.16 -22.36 12.39
N ARG A 416 -2.99 -21.54 13.05
CA ARG A 416 -4.31 -21.17 12.53
C ARG A 416 -4.23 -20.40 11.21
N ALA A 417 -3.27 -19.50 11.08
CA ALA A 417 -3.05 -18.74 9.85
C ALA A 417 -2.74 -19.67 8.67
N PHE A 418 -1.80 -20.62 8.85
CA PHE A 418 -1.43 -21.56 7.78
C PHE A 418 -2.53 -22.58 7.48
N GLU A 419 -3.30 -23.01 8.48
CA GLU A 419 -4.46 -23.88 8.22
C GLU A 419 -5.54 -23.15 7.41
N PHE A 420 -5.87 -21.89 7.73
CA PHE A 420 -6.78 -21.11 6.91
C PHE A 420 -6.25 -20.87 5.49
N GLN A 421 -4.95 -20.59 5.34
CA GLN A 421 -4.31 -20.45 4.03
C GLN A 421 -4.45 -21.74 3.21
N SER A 422 -4.18 -22.90 3.81
CA SER A 422 -4.32 -24.21 3.19
C SER A 422 -5.76 -24.54 2.78
N LEU A 423 -6.74 -23.98 3.48
CA LEU A 423 -8.18 -24.11 3.18
C LEU A 423 -8.66 -23.06 2.14
N GLY A 424 -7.78 -22.21 1.60
CA GLY A 424 -8.14 -21.14 0.68
C GLY A 424 -8.90 -19.97 1.35
N ARG A 425 -8.98 -19.93 2.67
CA ARG A 425 -9.65 -18.86 3.44
C ARG A 425 -8.70 -17.73 3.75
N LEU A 426 -8.25 -17.04 2.70
CA LEU A 426 -7.13 -16.09 2.77
C LEU A 426 -7.41 -14.86 3.64
N LYS A 427 -8.66 -14.42 3.76
CA LYS A 427 -9.03 -13.29 4.65
C LYS A 427 -8.83 -13.63 6.11
N GLU A 428 -9.30 -14.78 6.53
CA GLU A 428 -9.13 -15.28 7.90
C GLU A 428 -7.67 -15.63 8.19
N ALA A 429 -6.98 -16.23 7.22
CA ALA A 429 -5.55 -16.49 7.31
C ALA A 429 -4.74 -15.22 7.60
N ARG A 430 -5.00 -14.14 6.85
CA ARG A 430 -4.31 -12.85 7.06
C ARG A 430 -4.63 -12.23 8.42
N ARG A 431 -5.85 -12.34 8.89
CA ARG A 431 -6.24 -11.82 10.21
C ARG A 431 -5.51 -12.55 11.34
N GLU A 432 -5.41 -13.88 11.26
CA GLU A 432 -4.61 -14.67 12.24
C GLU A 432 -3.13 -14.33 12.13
N TRP A 433 -2.59 -14.22 10.94
CA TRP A 433 -1.21 -13.82 10.70
C TRP A 433 -0.91 -12.45 11.33
N ASP A 434 -1.69 -11.44 10.99
CA ASP A 434 -1.48 -10.07 11.48
C ASP A 434 -1.60 -10.01 13.00
N PHE A 435 -2.54 -10.75 13.58
CA PHE A 435 -2.70 -10.88 15.02
C PHE A 435 -1.50 -11.57 15.68
N ALA A 436 -1.05 -12.70 15.13
CA ALA A 436 0.08 -13.45 15.66
C ALA A 436 1.39 -12.66 15.63
N LEU A 437 1.56 -11.77 14.65
CA LEU A 437 2.77 -10.94 14.53
C LEU A 437 2.81 -9.76 15.49
N THR A 438 1.71 -9.40 16.15
CA THR A 438 1.63 -8.20 16.99
C THR A 438 2.71 -8.17 18.06
N ASP A 439 2.92 -9.28 18.74
CA ASP A 439 3.83 -9.41 19.89
C ASP A 439 5.20 -9.99 19.53
N LEU A 440 5.46 -10.26 18.24
CA LEU A 440 6.74 -10.80 17.81
C LEU A 440 7.82 -9.71 17.71
N THR A 441 9.03 -10.08 18.13
CA THR A 441 10.22 -9.26 17.90
C THR A 441 10.55 -9.16 16.41
N LEU A 442 11.39 -8.19 16.03
CA LEU A 442 11.82 -8.03 14.63
C LEU A 442 12.48 -9.30 14.07
N GLU A 443 13.34 -9.97 14.88
CA GLU A 443 13.97 -11.23 14.48
C GLU A 443 12.95 -12.33 14.26
N GLN A 444 12.00 -12.50 15.17
CA GLN A 444 10.91 -13.47 15.02
C GLN A 444 10.04 -13.19 13.79
N ARG A 445 9.76 -11.91 13.48
CA ARG A 445 9.04 -11.51 12.25
C ARG A 445 9.82 -11.87 10.97
N ARG A 446 11.15 -11.72 10.98
CA ARG A 446 12.00 -12.15 9.85
C ARG A 446 11.86 -13.66 9.61
N ILE A 447 11.94 -14.47 10.66
CA ILE A 447 11.79 -15.93 10.58
C ILE A 447 10.35 -16.30 10.17
N ALA A 448 9.33 -15.65 10.73
CA ALA A 448 7.94 -15.89 10.33
C ALA A 448 7.71 -15.60 8.83
N ALA A 449 8.29 -14.51 8.30
CA ALA A 449 8.21 -14.18 6.87
C ALA A 449 8.91 -15.25 6.00
N GLU A 450 10.04 -15.81 6.48
CA GLU A 450 10.71 -16.93 5.81
C GLU A 450 9.84 -18.19 5.81
N ILE A 451 9.21 -18.53 6.93
CA ILE A 451 8.24 -19.64 7.03
C ILE A 451 7.09 -19.42 6.04
N ALA A 452 6.52 -18.22 5.97
CA ALA A 452 5.46 -17.91 4.99
C ALA A 452 5.92 -18.14 3.55
N ASN A 453 7.13 -17.68 3.20
CA ASN A 453 7.72 -17.90 1.89
C ASN A 453 7.91 -19.41 1.57
N GLN A 454 8.38 -20.19 2.53
CA GLN A 454 8.54 -21.65 2.41
C GLN A 454 7.19 -22.36 2.22
N HIS A 455 6.12 -21.85 2.82
CA HIS A 455 4.75 -22.34 2.65
C HIS A 455 4.06 -21.83 1.36
N GLY A 456 4.78 -21.09 0.50
CA GLY A 456 4.20 -20.52 -0.72
C GLY A 456 3.25 -19.34 -0.48
N TRP A 457 3.25 -18.77 0.72
CA TRP A 457 2.44 -17.60 1.06
C TRP A 457 3.24 -16.31 0.83
N PHE A 458 3.53 -16.05 -0.43
CA PHE A 458 4.50 -15.04 -0.85
C PHE A 458 4.12 -13.62 -0.48
N ASP A 459 2.84 -13.25 -0.56
CA ASP A 459 2.39 -11.90 -0.22
C ASP A 459 2.69 -11.54 1.25
N ARG A 460 2.64 -12.50 2.18
CA ARG A 460 3.02 -12.25 3.58
C ARG A 460 4.50 -12.00 3.75
N ALA A 461 5.34 -12.72 3.02
CA ALA A 461 6.79 -12.47 3.01
C ALA A 461 7.13 -11.10 2.39
N VAL A 462 6.47 -10.76 1.27
CA VAL A 462 6.65 -9.50 0.56
C VAL A 462 6.27 -8.28 1.40
N PHE A 463 5.13 -8.35 2.12
CA PHE A 463 4.61 -7.26 2.94
C PHE A 463 5.11 -7.26 4.38
N ALA A 464 5.95 -8.22 4.77
CA ALA A 464 6.42 -8.31 6.14
C ALA A 464 7.16 -7.05 6.63
N PHE A 465 7.78 -6.31 5.70
CA PHE A 465 8.62 -5.14 6.02
C PHE A 465 8.38 -4.00 5.05
N ALA A 466 8.14 -2.80 5.60
CA ALA A 466 7.90 -1.58 4.84
C ALA A 466 9.12 -0.63 4.77
N HIS A 467 10.07 -0.77 5.70
CA HIS A 467 11.23 0.12 5.83
C HIS A 467 12.38 -0.58 6.58
N GLY A 468 13.52 0.08 6.67
CA GLY A 468 14.68 -0.42 7.40
C GLY A 468 15.58 -1.34 6.57
N GLU A 469 16.49 -2.02 7.25
CA GLU A 469 17.43 -2.96 6.63
C GLU A 469 16.73 -4.17 6.01
N GLU A 470 15.53 -4.51 6.48
CA GLU A 470 14.68 -5.60 5.99
C GLU A 470 14.30 -5.43 4.52
N LEU A 471 14.35 -4.21 3.99
CA LEU A 471 14.22 -3.96 2.55
C LEU A 471 15.30 -4.67 1.72
N ARG A 472 16.37 -5.15 2.35
CA ARG A 472 17.46 -5.93 1.75
C ARG A 472 17.21 -7.45 1.78
N LEU A 473 16.09 -7.92 2.33
CA LEU A 473 15.65 -9.31 2.28
C LEU A 473 15.09 -9.63 0.88
N TYR A 474 15.95 -9.60 -0.13
CA TYR A 474 15.53 -9.73 -1.53
C TYR A 474 14.86 -11.07 -1.83
N ASP A 475 15.23 -12.15 -1.13
CA ASP A 475 14.63 -13.46 -1.33
C ASP A 475 13.16 -13.50 -0.93
N LEU A 476 12.79 -12.77 0.10
CA LEU A 476 11.42 -12.65 0.58
C LEU A 476 10.60 -11.63 -0.21
N ARG A 477 11.23 -10.49 -0.55
CA ARG A 477 10.54 -9.37 -1.21
C ARG A 477 10.37 -9.55 -2.72
N PHE A 478 11.16 -10.41 -3.32
CA PHE A 478 11.16 -10.72 -4.74
C PHE A 478 11.19 -12.24 -4.97
N PRO A 479 10.17 -12.98 -4.50
CA PRO A 479 10.15 -14.44 -4.63
C PRO A 479 10.09 -14.86 -6.11
N LEU A 480 10.77 -15.96 -6.46
CA LEU A 480 10.65 -16.59 -7.77
C LEU A 480 9.50 -17.60 -7.77
N ALA A 481 8.30 -17.13 -7.42
CA ALA A 481 7.10 -17.93 -7.36
C ALA A 481 6.60 -18.29 -8.76
N LEU A 482 5.90 -19.43 -8.90
CA LEU A 482 5.26 -19.88 -10.14
C LEU A 482 6.21 -19.80 -11.34
N LYS A 483 7.47 -20.24 -11.13
CA LYS A 483 8.57 -20.03 -12.09
C LYS A 483 8.25 -20.58 -13.47
N ASN A 484 7.74 -21.81 -13.54
CA ASN A 484 7.42 -22.43 -14.81
C ASN A 484 6.34 -21.69 -15.58
N GLU A 485 5.29 -21.26 -14.87
CA GLU A 485 4.16 -20.51 -15.44
C GLU A 485 4.61 -19.14 -15.96
N VAL A 486 5.38 -18.40 -15.18
CA VAL A 486 5.88 -17.07 -15.58
C VAL A 486 6.85 -17.18 -16.75
N GLU A 487 7.86 -18.05 -16.69
CA GLU A 487 8.88 -18.19 -17.74
C GLU A 487 8.28 -18.72 -19.04
N THR A 488 7.37 -19.71 -18.98
CA THR A 488 6.73 -20.28 -20.16
C THR A 488 5.80 -19.26 -20.82
N ASN A 489 4.88 -18.65 -20.06
CA ASN A 489 3.95 -17.66 -20.65
C ASN A 489 4.68 -16.40 -21.15
N SER A 490 5.77 -15.97 -20.50
CA SER A 490 6.60 -14.84 -20.99
C SER A 490 7.28 -15.17 -22.31
N ARG A 491 7.89 -16.36 -22.42
CA ARG A 491 8.52 -16.84 -23.64
C ARG A 491 7.52 -16.96 -24.78
N ASP A 492 6.35 -17.57 -24.54
CA ASP A 492 5.30 -17.76 -25.54
C ASP A 492 4.67 -16.43 -25.98
N ALA A 493 4.69 -15.41 -25.10
CA ALA A 493 4.27 -14.06 -25.40
C ALA A 493 5.38 -13.19 -26.01
N GLY A 494 6.63 -13.68 -26.10
CA GLY A 494 7.78 -12.96 -26.66
C GLY A 494 8.24 -11.78 -25.80
N ILE A 495 8.10 -11.87 -24.47
CA ILE A 495 8.48 -10.82 -23.52
C ILE A 495 9.47 -11.34 -22.48
N ASP A 496 10.17 -10.42 -21.82
CA ASP A 496 11.12 -10.73 -20.75
C ASP A 496 10.41 -11.23 -19.47
N ALA A 497 10.80 -12.42 -19.00
CA ALA A 497 10.26 -12.99 -17.76
C ALA A 497 10.52 -12.09 -16.53
N ALA A 498 11.70 -11.45 -16.44
CA ALA A 498 12.02 -10.55 -15.34
C ALA A 498 11.08 -9.32 -15.32
N TRP A 499 10.63 -8.86 -16.49
CA TRP A 499 9.65 -7.79 -16.62
C TRP A 499 8.26 -8.27 -16.16
N THR A 500 7.83 -9.47 -16.56
CA THR A 500 6.58 -10.09 -16.09
C THR A 500 6.57 -10.20 -14.56
N TYR A 501 7.65 -10.68 -13.96
CA TYR A 501 7.82 -10.71 -12.51
C TYR A 501 7.70 -9.32 -11.87
N GLY A 502 8.30 -8.30 -12.51
CA GLY A 502 8.22 -6.90 -12.08
C GLY A 502 6.77 -6.38 -12.06
N ILE A 503 5.98 -6.70 -13.10
CA ILE A 503 4.54 -6.39 -13.18
C ILE A 503 3.78 -7.08 -12.03
N ILE A 504 3.88 -8.40 -11.88
CA ILE A 504 3.18 -9.14 -10.81
C ILE A 504 3.51 -8.55 -9.42
N ARG A 505 4.81 -8.24 -9.21
CA ARG A 505 5.27 -7.65 -7.94
C ARG A 505 4.66 -6.27 -7.68
N ALA A 506 4.48 -5.45 -8.71
CA ALA A 506 3.91 -4.11 -8.59
C ALA A 506 2.38 -4.16 -8.44
N GLU A 507 1.70 -5.06 -9.16
CA GLU A 507 0.24 -5.15 -9.22
C GLU A 507 -0.37 -5.77 -7.96
N SER A 508 0.17 -6.89 -7.49
CA SER A 508 -0.44 -7.68 -6.41
C SER A 508 0.51 -8.02 -5.27
N ALA A 509 1.81 -7.83 -5.46
CA ALA A 509 2.83 -8.37 -4.56
C ALA A 509 2.63 -9.87 -4.26
N TRP A 510 2.20 -10.64 -5.27
CA TRP A 510 1.92 -12.08 -5.22
C TRP A 510 0.62 -12.46 -4.49
N MET A 511 -0.27 -11.51 -4.24
CA MET A 511 -1.58 -11.78 -3.67
C MET A 511 -2.52 -12.34 -4.76
N THR A 512 -2.79 -13.64 -4.72
CA THR A 512 -3.59 -14.33 -5.75
C THR A 512 -5.06 -13.89 -5.77
N ASP A 513 -5.61 -13.50 -4.63
CA ASP A 513 -6.98 -13.00 -4.45
C ASP A 513 -7.06 -11.46 -4.45
N ALA A 514 -6.05 -10.78 -4.99
CA ALA A 514 -6.06 -9.32 -5.07
C ALA A 514 -7.23 -8.82 -5.92
N HIS A 515 -7.95 -7.82 -5.39
CA HIS A 515 -9.06 -7.14 -6.06
C HIS A 515 -8.98 -5.65 -5.76
N SER A 516 -8.86 -4.84 -6.79
CA SER A 516 -8.74 -3.38 -6.65
C SER A 516 -10.11 -2.68 -6.65
N GLY A 517 -10.13 -1.43 -6.18
CA GLY A 517 -11.32 -0.57 -6.28
C GLY A 517 -11.71 -0.20 -7.71
N ALA A 518 -10.85 -0.48 -8.70
CA ALA A 518 -11.10 -0.28 -10.13
C ALA A 518 -11.56 -1.58 -10.83
N ASP A 519 -11.92 -2.61 -10.05
CA ASP A 519 -12.40 -3.91 -10.55
C ASP A 519 -11.34 -4.68 -11.35
N ALA A 520 -10.07 -4.61 -10.91
CA ALA A 520 -8.96 -5.41 -11.42
C ALA A 520 -8.66 -6.60 -10.49
N TYR A 521 -8.33 -7.77 -11.06
CA TYR A 521 -8.30 -9.05 -10.37
C TYR A 521 -6.98 -9.80 -10.51
N GLY A 522 -6.55 -10.44 -9.42
CA GLY A 522 -5.51 -11.46 -9.37
C GLY A 522 -4.10 -10.91 -9.51
N LEU A 523 -3.14 -11.80 -9.80
CA LEU A 523 -1.70 -11.52 -9.77
C LEU A 523 -1.26 -10.35 -10.63
N MET A 524 -1.80 -10.22 -11.84
CA MET A 524 -1.47 -9.17 -12.81
C MET A 524 -2.59 -8.11 -12.94
N GLN A 525 -3.53 -8.06 -12.00
CA GLN A 525 -4.60 -7.08 -11.90
C GLN A 525 -5.32 -6.80 -13.22
N LEU A 526 -5.91 -7.86 -13.80
CA LEU A 526 -6.63 -7.74 -15.05
C LEU A 526 -8.07 -7.29 -14.85
N LEU A 527 -8.52 -6.35 -15.68
CA LEU A 527 -9.93 -6.01 -15.79
C LEU A 527 -10.70 -7.12 -16.51
N PRO A 528 -11.90 -7.53 -16.02
CA PRO A 528 -12.70 -8.61 -16.64
C PRO A 528 -12.97 -8.40 -18.13
N GLY A 529 -13.26 -7.17 -18.56
CA GLY A 529 -13.47 -6.84 -19.96
C GLY A 529 -12.21 -7.02 -20.83
N THR A 530 -11.02 -6.74 -20.29
CA THR A 530 -9.74 -6.98 -20.96
C THR A 530 -9.47 -8.48 -21.07
N ALA A 531 -9.65 -9.21 -19.97
CA ALA A 531 -9.50 -10.67 -19.93
C ALA A 531 -10.41 -11.38 -20.95
N ALA A 532 -11.68 -10.99 -21.01
CA ALA A 532 -12.64 -11.56 -21.95
C ALA A 532 -12.23 -11.37 -23.43
N ARG A 533 -11.74 -10.16 -23.79
CA ARG A 533 -11.24 -9.89 -25.16
C ARG A 533 -10.02 -10.75 -25.50
N LEU A 534 -9.07 -10.86 -24.56
CA LEU A 534 -7.85 -11.64 -24.75
C LEU A 534 -8.17 -13.15 -24.86
N ALA A 535 -9.01 -13.67 -23.97
CA ALA A 535 -9.42 -15.07 -23.98
C ALA A 535 -10.13 -15.45 -25.30
N LYS A 536 -11.02 -14.57 -25.79
CA LYS A 536 -11.66 -14.76 -27.10
C LYS A 536 -10.64 -14.80 -28.25
N ALA A 537 -9.66 -13.90 -28.23
CA ALA A 537 -8.61 -13.86 -29.26
C ALA A 537 -7.70 -15.09 -29.25
N GLN A 538 -7.44 -15.66 -28.06
CA GLN A 538 -6.61 -16.85 -27.87
C GLN A 538 -7.39 -18.15 -27.94
N LYS A 539 -8.72 -18.12 -28.02
CA LYS A 539 -9.61 -19.28 -27.89
C LYS A 539 -9.39 -20.04 -26.57
N SER A 540 -9.02 -19.32 -25.50
CA SER A 540 -8.83 -19.90 -24.16
C SER A 540 -10.13 -19.85 -23.36
N SER A 541 -10.24 -20.74 -22.34
CA SER A 541 -11.40 -20.78 -21.46
C SER A 541 -11.33 -19.62 -20.45
N TYR A 542 -12.31 -18.73 -20.50
CA TYR A 542 -12.55 -17.69 -19.50
C TYR A 542 -14.06 -17.48 -19.38
N ARG A 543 -14.61 -17.61 -18.19
CA ARG A 543 -16.06 -17.55 -17.93
C ARG A 543 -16.50 -16.26 -17.26
N ASN A 544 -15.75 -15.85 -16.23
CA ASN A 544 -16.10 -14.68 -15.41
C ASN A 544 -14.87 -14.18 -14.61
N ALA A 545 -15.04 -13.07 -13.88
CA ALA A 545 -13.98 -12.45 -13.10
C ALA A 545 -13.31 -13.37 -12.06
N ALA A 546 -14.04 -14.36 -11.52
CA ALA A 546 -13.48 -15.27 -10.52
C ALA A 546 -12.37 -16.18 -11.11
N ASP A 547 -12.40 -16.46 -12.43
CA ASP A 547 -11.33 -17.20 -13.08
C ASP A 547 -9.99 -16.45 -13.05
N LEU A 548 -9.99 -15.13 -12.80
CA LEU A 548 -8.78 -14.31 -12.67
C LEU A 548 -8.08 -14.46 -11.31
N TYR A 549 -8.69 -15.12 -10.35
CA TYR A 549 -8.01 -15.52 -9.12
C TYR A 549 -7.18 -16.80 -9.30
N ASP A 550 -7.40 -17.55 -10.38
CA ASP A 550 -6.52 -18.66 -10.74
C ASP A 550 -5.20 -18.13 -11.32
N PRO A 551 -4.05 -18.43 -10.67
CA PRO A 551 -2.75 -17.91 -11.09
C PRO A 551 -2.39 -18.24 -12.54
N ALA A 552 -2.65 -19.46 -13.00
CA ALA A 552 -2.30 -19.89 -14.34
C ALA A 552 -3.08 -19.10 -15.41
N THR A 553 -4.39 -18.94 -15.23
CA THR A 553 -5.26 -18.14 -16.11
C THR A 553 -4.84 -16.67 -16.10
N ASN A 554 -4.57 -16.12 -14.92
CA ASN A 554 -4.20 -14.70 -14.76
C ASN A 554 -2.86 -14.38 -15.44
N ILE A 555 -1.82 -15.21 -15.21
CA ILE A 555 -0.50 -15.04 -15.83
C ILE A 555 -0.59 -15.20 -17.37
N ALA A 556 -1.31 -16.21 -17.87
CA ALA A 556 -1.44 -16.44 -19.31
C ALA A 556 -2.11 -15.24 -20.03
N LEU A 557 -3.18 -14.69 -19.47
CA LEU A 557 -3.86 -13.53 -20.03
C LEU A 557 -3.06 -12.24 -19.81
N GLY A 558 -2.47 -12.06 -18.64
CA GLY A 558 -1.69 -10.87 -18.28
C GLY A 558 -0.42 -10.71 -19.11
N THR A 559 0.33 -11.78 -19.34
CA THR A 559 1.53 -11.76 -20.22
C THR A 559 1.15 -11.42 -21.66
N ARG A 560 0.01 -11.91 -22.13
CA ARG A 560 -0.49 -11.56 -23.48
C ARG A 560 -0.90 -10.09 -23.55
N TYR A 561 -1.55 -9.55 -22.52
CA TYR A 561 -1.88 -8.13 -22.48
C TYR A 561 -0.61 -7.27 -22.49
N LEU A 562 0.38 -7.65 -21.69
CA LEU A 562 1.67 -6.97 -21.64
C LEU A 562 2.42 -7.02 -22.99
N SER A 563 2.38 -8.18 -23.67
CA SER A 563 2.92 -8.35 -25.03
C SER A 563 2.21 -7.45 -26.05
N ASN A 564 0.89 -7.33 -25.97
CA ASN A 564 0.13 -6.42 -26.85
C ASN A 564 0.51 -4.95 -26.63
N MET A 565 0.74 -4.56 -25.36
CA MET A 565 1.23 -3.20 -25.05
C MET A 565 2.66 -3.01 -25.56
N SER A 566 3.54 -4.02 -25.43
CA SER A 566 4.88 -3.98 -26.01
C SER A 566 4.84 -3.78 -27.52
N ALA A 567 4.04 -4.55 -28.23
CA ALA A 567 3.89 -4.43 -29.68
C ALA A 567 3.34 -3.06 -30.10
N ARG A 568 2.37 -2.50 -29.37
CA ARG A 568 1.81 -1.17 -29.65
C ARG A 568 2.84 -0.06 -29.55
N PHE A 569 3.82 -0.19 -28.69
CA PHE A 569 4.86 0.82 -28.42
C PHE A 569 6.24 0.39 -28.93
N ASP A 570 6.30 -0.38 -30.02
CA ASP A 570 7.52 -0.78 -30.73
C ASP A 570 8.56 -1.46 -29.81
N GLY A 571 8.09 -2.25 -28.83
CA GLY A 571 8.92 -2.94 -27.85
C GLY A 571 9.51 -2.05 -26.77
N ARG A 572 9.15 -0.75 -26.71
CA ARG A 572 9.61 0.17 -25.65
C ARG A 572 8.99 -0.19 -24.30
N THR A 573 9.71 -0.97 -23.51
CA THR A 573 9.27 -1.57 -22.25
C THR A 573 8.65 -0.55 -21.29
N TRP A 574 9.24 0.65 -21.19
CA TRP A 574 8.77 1.70 -20.27
C TRP A 574 7.44 2.33 -20.72
N LEU A 575 7.19 2.49 -22.04
CA LEU A 575 5.90 2.94 -22.55
C LEU A 575 4.82 1.86 -22.41
N ALA A 576 5.18 0.60 -22.70
CA ALA A 576 4.29 -0.54 -22.49
C ALA A 576 3.90 -0.69 -21.01
N THR A 577 4.85 -0.47 -20.09
CA THR A 577 4.60 -0.44 -18.64
C THR A 577 3.66 0.70 -18.25
N ALA A 578 3.88 1.91 -18.79
CA ALA A 578 2.97 3.04 -18.56
C ALA A 578 1.56 2.76 -19.08
N ALA A 579 1.45 2.13 -20.26
CA ALA A 579 0.17 1.78 -20.87
C ALA A 579 -0.56 0.65 -20.15
N TYR A 580 0.17 -0.26 -19.52
CA TYR A 580 -0.42 -1.30 -18.69
C TYR A 580 -1.21 -0.71 -17.51
N ASN A 581 -0.64 0.30 -16.84
CA ASN A 581 -1.25 0.98 -15.70
C ASN A 581 -2.29 2.05 -16.10
N ALA A 582 -1.92 2.97 -17.01
CA ALA A 582 -2.76 4.13 -17.35
C ALA A 582 -3.73 3.89 -18.53
N GLY A 583 -3.61 2.75 -19.20
CA GLY A 583 -4.20 2.54 -20.52
C GLY A 583 -3.37 3.15 -21.65
N PRO A 584 -3.50 2.64 -22.88
CA PRO A 584 -2.67 3.08 -24.01
C PRO A 584 -2.97 4.50 -24.50
N GLU A 585 -4.23 4.96 -24.48
CA GLU A 585 -4.62 6.26 -25.02
C GLU A 585 -3.98 7.47 -24.29
N PRO A 586 -3.87 7.49 -22.95
CA PRO A 586 -3.08 8.52 -22.27
C PRO A 586 -1.62 8.54 -22.71
N VAL A 587 -1.00 7.35 -22.85
CA VAL A 587 0.41 7.23 -23.23
C VAL A 587 0.64 7.74 -24.66
N ASP A 588 -0.26 7.45 -25.61
CA ASP A 588 -0.19 7.99 -26.97
C ASP A 588 -0.20 9.52 -26.95
N ARG A 589 -1.08 10.13 -26.15
CA ARG A 589 -1.14 11.62 -26.01
C ARG A 589 0.15 12.18 -25.39
N TRP A 590 0.70 11.51 -24.39
CA TRP A 590 1.97 11.94 -23.76
C TRP A 590 3.14 11.82 -24.73
N LEU A 591 3.18 10.73 -25.49
CA LEU A 591 4.21 10.49 -26.50
C LEU A 591 4.14 11.51 -27.63
N ALA A 592 2.95 11.83 -28.12
CA ALA A 592 2.76 12.87 -29.14
C ALA A 592 3.24 14.24 -28.65
N ALA A 593 3.01 14.57 -27.39
CA ALA A 593 3.39 15.85 -26.82
C ALA A 593 4.88 15.97 -26.46
N ARG A 594 5.55 14.88 -26.04
CA ARG A 594 6.88 14.91 -25.43
C ARG A 594 7.82 13.77 -25.88
N GLY A 595 7.50 13.10 -26.97
CA GLY A 595 8.24 11.92 -27.43
C GLY A 595 9.69 12.17 -27.88
N THR A 596 10.13 13.45 -27.93
CA THR A 596 11.51 13.83 -28.21
C THR A 596 12.43 13.80 -26.97
N LEU A 597 11.85 13.62 -25.78
CA LEU A 597 12.62 13.52 -24.53
C LEU A 597 13.36 12.19 -24.44
N ASP A 598 14.52 12.21 -23.78
CA ASP A 598 15.17 10.98 -23.33
C ASP A 598 14.21 10.19 -22.43
N ALA A 599 14.21 8.88 -22.51
CA ALA A 599 13.22 8.02 -21.82
C ALA A 599 13.15 8.24 -20.29
N ASP A 600 14.31 8.41 -19.63
CA ASP A 600 14.39 8.69 -18.20
C ASP A 600 13.77 10.04 -17.81
N ILE A 601 13.93 11.06 -18.67
CA ILE A 601 13.31 12.37 -18.48
C ILE A 601 11.81 12.30 -18.79
N PHE A 602 11.42 11.60 -19.86
CA PHE A 602 10.01 11.41 -20.21
C PHE A 602 9.23 10.77 -19.06
N VAL A 603 9.76 9.68 -18.46
CA VAL A 603 9.12 9.00 -17.32
C VAL A 603 8.82 10.00 -16.21
N GLU A 604 9.74 10.91 -15.88
CA GLU A 604 9.51 11.95 -14.87
C GLU A 604 8.41 12.95 -15.28
N THR A 605 8.19 13.17 -16.57
CA THR A 605 7.14 14.08 -17.08
C THR A 605 5.78 13.42 -17.24
N ILE A 606 5.60 12.15 -16.91
CA ILE A 606 4.27 11.49 -16.92
C ILE A 606 3.33 12.23 -15.95
N PRO A 607 2.16 12.73 -16.43
CA PRO A 607 1.26 13.54 -15.60
C PRO A 607 0.71 12.79 -14.39
N TYR A 608 0.38 11.52 -14.56
CA TYR A 608 -0.18 10.69 -13.51
C TYR A 608 0.91 10.23 -12.55
N ARG A 609 0.82 10.69 -11.30
CA ARG A 609 1.79 10.34 -10.26
C ARG A 609 1.90 8.83 -10.09
N GLU A 610 0.77 8.15 -9.99
CA GLU A 610 0.71 6.70 -9.86
C GLU A 610 1.48 6.00 -10.99
N THR A 611 1.19 6.37 -12.24
CA THR A 611 1.84 5.74 -13.41
C THR A 611 3.34 6.04 -13.46
N ARG A 612 3.75 7.25 -13.09
CA ARG A 612 5.17 7.62 -13.02
C ARG A 612 5.93 6.77 -11.99
N GLU A 613 5.37 6.59 -10.79
CA GLU A 613 5.92 5.76 -9.74
C GLU A 613 5.86 4.27 -10.11
N TYR A 614 4.79 3.83 -10.75
CA TYR A 614 4.62 2.47 -11.25
C TYR A 614 5.71 2.08 -12.27
N VAL A 615 5.93 2.90 -13.29
CA VAL A 615 6.98 2.63 -14.30
C VAL A 615 8.36 2.51 -13.65
N SER A 616 8.72 3.44 -12.78
CA SER A 616 10.01 3.41 -12.07
C SER A 616 10.15 2.16 -11.21
N SER A 617 9.09 1.76 -10.51
CA SER A 617 9.08 0.57 -9.65
C SER A 617 9.18 -0.72 -10.44
N VAL A 618 8.36 -0.90 -11.48
CA VAL A 618 8.37 -2.11 -12.33
C VAL A 618 9.73 -2.32 -12.97
N LEU A 619 10.33 -1.26 -13.51
CA LEU A 619 11.64 -1.36 -14.15
C LEU A 619 12.76 -1.67 -13.16
N ALA A 620 12.72 -1.07 -11.96
CA ALA A 620 13.66 -1.43 -10.89
C ALA A 620 13.47 -2.88 -10.42
N PHE A 621 12.22 -3.33 -10.27
CA PHE A 621 11.90 -4.71 -9.91
C PHE A 621 12.39 -5.69 -10.99
N SER A 622 12.24 -5.32 -12.26
CA SER A 622 12.75 -6.14 -13.37
C SER A 622 14.26 -6.35 -13.30
N VAL A 623 15.04 -5.34 -12.90
CA VAL A 623 16.49 -5.48 -12.66
C VAL A 623 16.77 -6.48 -11.55
N ILE A 624 16.03 -6.39 -10.43
CA ILE A 624 16.22 -7.29 -9.29
C ILE A 624 15.82 -8.72 -9.65
N TYR A 625 14.68 -8.91 -10.33
CA TYR A 625 14.26 -10.25 -10.77
C TYR A 625 15.21 -10.84 -11.82
N ASP A 626 15.74 -10.04 -12.74
CA ASP A 626 16.73 -10.48 -13.70
C ASP A 626 18.01 -10.97 -13.00
N TRP A 627 18.47 -10.23 -11.98
CA TRP A 627 19.58 -10.70 -11.14
C TRP A 627 19.22 -11.99 -10.40
N ARG A 628 18.05 -12.12 -9.83
CA ARG A 628 17.64 -13.33 -9.12
C ARG A 628 17.54 -14.56 -10.02
N LEU A 629 17.14 -14.36 -11.28
CA LEU A 629 17.07 -15.41 -12.28
C LEU A 629 18.45 -15.81 -12.83
N ASN A 630 19.36 -14.84 -13.03
CA ASN A 630 20.56 -15.00 -13.83
C ASN A 630 21.87 -14.63 -13.11
N GLN A 631 21.83 -14.26 -11.83
CA GLN A 631 22.96 -13.76 -11.02
C GLN A 631 23.59 -12.43 -11.53
N THR A 632 23.11 -11.92 -12.63
CA THR A 632 23.46 -10.63 -13.24
C THR A 632 22.21 -9.99 -13.80
N ALA A 633 22.23 -8.70 -14.12
CA ALA A 633 21.07 -8.04 -14.72
C ALA A 633 21.45 -7.30 -16.00
N LEU A 634 20.52 -7.23 -16.95
CA LEU A 634 20.62 -6.28 -18.06
C LEU A 634 20.61 -4.85 -17.50
N PRO A 635 21.44 -3.94 -18.06
CA PRO A 635 21.41 -2.54 -17.66
C PRO A 635 20.00 -1.96 -17.75
N LEU A 636 19.62 -1.16 -16.74
CA LEU A 636 18.32 -0.51 -16.76
C LEU A 636 18.20 0.49 -17.91
N SER A 637 19.29 1.17 -18.25
CA SER A 637 19.38 2.03 -19.43
C SER A 637 19.11 1.28 -20.75
N ALA A 638 19.52 0.00 -20.83
CA ALA A 638 19.18 -0.83 -21.97
C ALA A 638 17.69 -1.15 -22.04
N ARG A 639 17.04 -1.41 -20.90
CA ARG A 639 15.58 -1.61 -20.82
C ARG A 639 14.78 -0.35 -21.23
N LEU A 640 15.39 0.83 -21.12
CA LEU A 640 14.82 2.08 -21.60
C LEU A 640 15.09 2.34 -23.09
N ALA A 641 16.22 1.87 -23.62
CA ALA A 641 16.66 2.18 -25.00
C ALA A 641 16.22 1.15 -26.03
N LEU A 642 16.10 -0.13 -25.64
CA LEU A 642 15.92 -1.25 -26.56
C LEU A 642 14.49 -1.81 -26.48
N ALA A 643 13.98 -2.22 -27.63
CA ALA A 643 12.90 -3.19 -27.73
C ALA A 643 13.46 -4.58 -27.40
N LEU A 644 13.50 -4.94 -26.11
CA LEU A 644 14.00 -6.25 -25.67
C LEU A 644 12.94 -7.32 -25.96
N ASN A 645 12.99 -7.89 -27.17
CA ASN A 645 12.20 -9.07 -27.52
C ASN A 645 13.11 -10.31 -27.42
N PRO A 646 12.91 -11.19 -26.43
CA PRO A 646 13.68 -12.43 -26.32
C PRO A 646 13.60 -13.25 -27.61
N GLY A 647 14.75 -13.62 -28.17
CA GLY A 647 14.85 -14.41 -29.38
C GLY A 647 14.87 -13.64 -30.72
N THR A 648 14.60 -12.33 -30.72
CA THR A 648 14.65 -11.50 -31.93
C THR A 648 15.74 -10.43 -31.92
N THR A 649 16.19 -10.01 -30.72
CA THR A 649 17.29 -9.04 -30.60
C THR A 649 18.63 -9.77 -30.85
N PRO A 650 19.44 -9.33 -31.84
CA PRO A 650 20.73 -9.95 -32.10
C PRO A 650 21.63 -9.92 -30.84
N ALA A 651 22.34 -11.01 -30.58
CA ALA A 651 23.22 -11.11 -29.40
C ALA A 651 24.32 -10.03 -29.37
N THR A 652 24.69 -9.49 -30.51
CA THR A 652 25.67 -8.38 -30.67
C THR A 652 25.11 -7.03 -30.23
N GLU A 653 23.77 -6.87 -30.10
CA GLU A 653 23.11 -5.65 -29.69
C GLU A 653 22.75 -5.65 -28.21
N ILE A 654 22.88 -6.80 -27.53
CA ILE A 654 22.58 -6.91 -26.09
C ILE A 654 23.78 -6.39 -25.29
N PRO A 655 23.61 -5.33 -24.49
CA PRO A 655 24.70 -4.80 -23.67
C PRO A 655 25.23 -5.82 -22.66
N ALA A 656 26.50 -5.64 -22.23
CA ALA A 656 27.10 -6.45 -21.18
C ALA A 656 26.23 -6.37 -19.89
N ARG A 657 26.00 -7.53 -19.29
CA ARG A 657 25.19 -7.62 -18.06
C ARG A 657 25.95 -7.04 -16.87
N LYS A 658 25.23 -6.38 -15.99
CA LYS A 658 25.74 -5.76 -14.78
C LYS A 658 25.86 -6.78 -13.64
N GLN A 659 26.95 -6.66 -12.89
CA GLN A 659 27.15 -7.38 -11.63
C GLN A 659 26.48 -6.64 -10.48
N MET A 660 26.01 -7.39 -9.49
CA MET A 660 25.62 -6.85 -8.19
C MET A 660 26.81 -6.90 -7.23
N ARG A 661 27.07 -5.82 -6.52
CA ARG A 661 28.16 -5.75 -5.52
C ARG A 661 27.73 -5.03 -4.25
N CYS A 662 28.27 -5.50 -3.14
CA CYS A 662 28.08 -4.92 -1.82
C CYS A 662 29.33 -5.10 -0.95
N PRO A 663 29.87 -4.02 -0.34
CA PRO A 663 29.63 -2.63 -0.71
C PRO A 663 30.16 -2.31 -2.10
N LEU A 664 29.73 -1.22 -2.70
CA LEU A 664 30.35 -0.72 -3.93
C LEU A 664 31.83 -0.40 -3.66
N PRO A 665 32.75 -0.61 -4.65
CA PRO A 665 34.12 -0.18 -4.52
C PRO A 665 34.19 1.33 -4.25
N GLU A 666 35.14 1.74 -3.42
CA GLU A 666 35.41 3.17 -3.21
C GLU A 666 35.96 3.73 -4.52
N VAL A 667 35.30 4.76 -5.03
CA VAL A 667 35.80 5.51 -6.18
C VAL A 667 36.75 6.58 -5.61
N PRO A 668 38.01 6.65 -6.06
CA PRO A 668 38.93 7.70 -5.62
C PRO A 668 38.28 9.06 -5.86
N VAL A 669 38.18 9.88 -4.83
CA VAL A 669 37.74 11.26 -4.96
C VAL A 669 38.82 11.99 -5.75
N ILE A 670 38.56 12.25 -7.04
CA ILE A 670 39.41 13.15 -7.81
C ILE A 670 39.16 14.54 -7.25
N THR A 671 40.03 14.95 -6.33
CA THR A 671 40.06 16.35 -5.86
C THR A 671 40.38 17.20 -7.09
N PRO A 672 39.53 18.17 -7.46
CA PRO A 672 39.87 19.09 -8.53
C PRO A 672 41.18 19.80 -8.17
N ALA A 673 42.10 19.84 -9.12
CA ALA A 673 43.34 20.57 -8.95
C ALA A 673 43.01 22.03 -8.54
N PRO A 674 43.76 22.63 -7.62
CA PRO A 674 43.52 24.00 -7.21
C PRO A 674 43.61 24.92 -8.45
N VAL A 675 42.54 25.65 -8.69
CA VAL A 675 42.51 26.69 -9.73
C VAL A 675 43.50 27.76 -9.28
N ASP A 676 44.63 27.85 -9.95
CA ASP A 676 45.57 28.98 -9.79
C ASP A 676 44.88 30.25 -10.19
N VAL A 677 44.36 30.97 -9.20
CA VAL A 677 43.91 32.34 -9.37
C VAL A 677 45.15 33.21 -9.52
N LYS A 678 45.61 33.37 -10.77
CA LYS A 678 46.56 34.44 -11.09
C LYS A 678 45.87 35.76 -10.83
N THR A 679 46.14 36.32 -9.68
CA THR A 679 45.91 37.75 -9.40
C THR A 679 46.74 38.58 -10.36
N SER A 680 46.11 39.10 -11.43
CA SER A 680 46.66 40.19 -12.20
C SER A 680 46.38 41.49 -11.45
N ALA A 681 47.36 41.93 -10.66
CA ALA A 681 47.47 43.31 -10.26
C ALA A 681 47.86 44.15 -11.48
N LYS A 682 46.93 45.01 -11.91
CA LYS A 682 47.22 46.37 -12.39
C LYS A 682 45.93 47.18 -12.42
#